data_07cacf8816ee63f5f8e1c23a70ea4276
#
_entry.id   07cacf8816ee63f5f8e1c23a70ea4276
#
_cell.length_a   1.000
_cell.length_b   1.000
_cell.length_c   1.000
_cell.angle_alpha   90.00
_cell.angle_beta   90.00
_cell.angle_gamma   90.00
#
_symmetry.space_group_name_H-M   'P 1'
#
loop_
_entity.id
_entity.type
_entity.pdbx_description
1 polymer ?
#
loop_
_entity_poly.entity_id
_entity_poly.type
_entity_poly.pdbx_seq_one_letter_code
_entity_poly.pdbx_strand_id
1 'polypeptide(L)'
;MSSRLNSTEWIGYFSLLIGSAILLFGSQDQASAAPASPPTIRSISVVLDEEASPVERRIVEVLKNRIQSNTPVSIEVAPKRKAGADLSIYIGRLRSYGELNDLCARENVRPPGKVKPNPEGFALKTVQDGKDWLLLAVGADDRALLYATGEILRRLQFSEDRLDLPPVNVSTSPGFRFRGFSANQGGTMMAATQARHWTQDEHHAVMMDYALAGGNCFYTEEKPGLSYEFVKSFSLMTTTGARPNQLFGEHPKEWNAGGREAWEGKQWVCPSVPEARAALLAQWDKDFSQRGDHDVMRFYAGDPGGCTDARCRPWGKTFVQLSEEMAGIWLKYHPHSIVLIANQGLDNAGEQAIFDYYKEKPRTWSFGIAYGPGSNPMSRYFRRELRDDLFVYPGKGRVDRYLSEMLHELPGDQRIMHYSDITHWIRSQYQIDNPEPNIVKAYNRRMFHARPRAMYNIFQAIMPFSEGDIIYSEGNHDEFHQYMWARLLWDPNRELEDVMREYCTFYFGATSAEPMIQALFQLEQNLVTPLATNAGIARYYKLVKEAGDKMPAWRMKRDYRWRLHMQKAALDQYLQFKLRNETDKETRVHDLLAAARPGEHDHAITQSIEVLHEPAETDQMKVLREEARKLGDESNQLHGDRNLGYFKLDKPLRNLPGTLQLLEEAKSAKSDDEKKTAIRSILEP
;
A
#
# COMPACT_ATOMS: atom_id res chain seq x y z
N MET A 1 8.12 58.62 -14.91
CA MET A 1 8.85 58.55 -16.17
C MET A 1 8.97 57.09 -16.53
N SER A 2 8.02 56.54 -17.16
CA SER A 2 7.67 56.37 -18.58
C SER A 2 8.81 55.78 -19.41
N SER A 3 8.67 54.56 -19.82
CA SER A 3 8.51 54.19 -21.21
C SER A 3 8.25 52.69 -21.37
N ARG A 4 7.10 52.43 -21.98
CA ARG A 4 6.74 51.17 -22.64
C ARG A 4 7.64 50.98 -23.86
N LEU A 5 7.94 49.75 -24.24
CA LEU A 5 8.12 49.35 -25.62
C LEU A 5 7.55 47.95 -25.85
N ASN A 6 6.54 47.98 -26.72
CA ASN A 6 6.02 46.81 -27.48
C ASN A 6 6.97 46.46 -28.60
N SER A 7 6.96 45.20 -29.03
CA SER A 7 6.93 44.77 -30.45
C SER A 7 7.27 43.28 -30.55
N THR A 8 6.36 42.48 -30.90
CA THR A 8 5.99 41.80 -32.18
C THR A 8 7.13 41.64 -33.23
N GLU A 9 7.11 40.41 -33.75
CA GLU A 9 7.62 39.91 -35.01
C GLU A 9 9.11 39.60 -35.13
N TRP A 10 9.37 38.32 -35.35
CA TRP A 10 10.19 37.83 -36.48
C TRP A 10 9.80 36.35 -36.79
N ILE A 11 9.02 36.23 -37.89
CA ILE A 11 8.91 35.01 -38.70
C ILE A 11 10.02 35.12 -39.74
N GLY A 12 10.86 34.10 -39.83
CA GLY A 12 11.93 34.05 -40.83
C GLY A 12 12.22 32.63 -41.25
N TYR A 13 11.78 32.29 -42.43
CA TYR A 13 12.03 31.08 -43.21
C TYR A 13 13.51 30.70 -43.29
N PHE A 14 13.83 29.41 -43.10
CA PHE A 14 14.98 28.80 -43.77
C PHE A 14 14.57 27.45 -44.34
N SER A 15 14.21 27.46 -45.62
CA SER A 15 14.16 26.28 -46.46
C SER A 15 15.56 26.05 -47.03
N LEU A 16 16.16 24.93 -46.73
CA LEU A 16 17.35 24.44 -47.42
C LEU A 16 17.06 23.06 -48.01
N LEU A 17 16.99 23.06 -49.32
CA LEU A 17 17.00 21.90 -50.19
C LEU A 17 18.30 21.11 -49.99
N ILE A 18 18.20 19.85 -49.63
CA ILE A 18 19.27 18.87 -49.85
C ILE A 18 18.70 17.75 -50.71
N GLY A 19 19.32 17.60 -51.86
CA GLY A 19 18.90 16.71 -52.94
C GLY A 19 18.95 15.24 -52.57
N SER A 20 17.99 14.54 -53.17
CA SER A 20 17.82 13.10 -53.14
C SER A 20 18.95 12.40 -53.89
N ALA A 21 19.69 11.56 -53.17
CA ALA A 21 20.40 10.43 -53.80
C ALA A 21 19.73 9.15 -53.30
N ILE A 22 18.82 8.63 -54.10
CA ILE A 22 18.20 7.31 -53.87
C ILE A 22 19.23 6.29 -54.32
N LEU A 23 19.91 5.67 -53.32
CA LEU A 23 20.60 4.38 -53.50
C LEU A 23 19.58 3.29 -53.21
N LEU A 24 19.04 2.72 -54.26
CA LEU A 24 18.28 1.47 -54.24
C LEU A 24 19.22 0.31 -53.84
N PHE A 25 19.36 0.07 -52.52
CA PHE A 25 19.72 -1.25 -52.05
C PHE A 25 18.44 -2.07 -51.87
N GLY A 26 18.22 -3.00 -52.76
CA GLY A 26 17.19 -4.00 -52.61
C GLY A 26 17.48 -4.86 -51.36
N SER A 27 16.91 -4.49 -50.25
CA SER A 27 16.69 -5.41 -49.13
C SER A 27 15.53 -6.32 -49.55
N GLN A 28 15.83 -7.57 -49.82
CA GLN A 28 14.81 -8.60 -49.74
C GLN A 28 14.27 -8.57 -48.30
N ASP A 29 13.12 -7.94 -48.13
CA ASP A 29 12.27 -8.18 -46.98
C ASP A 29 11.90 -9.66 -46.98
N GLN A 30 12.69 -10.47 -46.28
CA GLN A 30 12.17 -11.68 -45.68
C GLN A 30 11.09 -11.19 -44.70
N ALA A 31 9.84 -11.26 -45.15
CA ALA A 31 8.69 -11.14 -44.27
C ALA A 31 8.91 -12.18 -43.16
N SER A 32 9.44 -11.73 -42.04
CA SER A 32 9.49 -12.51 -40.81
C SER A 32 8.03 -12.84 -40.48
N ALA A 33 7.64 -14.08 -40.75
CA ALA A 33 6.34 -14.58 -40.33
C ALA A 33 6.18 -14.20 -38.85
N ALA A 34 5.06 -13.56 -38.48
CA ALA A 34 4.76 -13.28 -37.10
C ALA A 34 4.95 -14.56 -36.28
N PRO A 35 5.68 -14.52 -35.16
CA PRO A 35 5.94 -15.72 -34.40
C PRO A 35 4.62 -16.41 -34.11
N ALA A 36 4.52 -17.71 -34.47
CA ALA A 36 3.33 -18.49 -34.20
C ALA A 36 2.98 -18.37 -32.70
N SER A 37 1.72 -18.18 -32.38
CA SER A 37 1.28 -18.18 -30.99
C SER A 37 1.45 -19.58 -30.40
N PRO A 38 1.91 -19.68 -29.12
CA PRO A 38 1.94 -20.96 -28.42
C PRO A 38 0.56 -21.63 -28.47
N PRO A 39 0.50 -22.97 -28.53
CA PRO A 39 -0.77 -23.69 -28.49
C PRO A 39 -1.50 -23.45 -27.18
N THR A 40 -2.79 -23.72 -27.19
CA THR A 40 -3.59 -23.82 -25.95
C THR A 40 -2.94 -24.84 -25.01
N ILE A 41 -2.62 -24.41 -23.77
CA ILE A 41 -1.86 -25.20 -22.80
C ILE A 41 -2.83 -25.92 -21.86
N ARG A 42 -2.76 -27.26 -21.85
CA ARG A 42 -3.44 -28.15 -20.90
C ARG A 42 -2.47 -28.98 -20.07
N SER A 43 -1.22 -29.08 -20.54
CA SER A 43 -0.16 -29.80 -19.86
C SER A 43 1.14 -29.01 -19.83
N ILE A 44 1.79 -28.95 -18.66
CA ILE A 44 3.06 -28.26 -18.45
C ILE A 44 4.08 -29.25 -17.90
N SER A 45 5.27 -29.26 -18.50
CA SER A 45 6.46 -29.91 -17.95
C SER A 45 7.36 -28.82 -17.36
N VAL A 46 7.52 -28.78 -16.04
CA VAL A 46 8.50 -27.88 -15.39
C VAL A 46 9.82 -28.63 -15.25
N VAL A 47 10.84 -28.15 -15.93
CA VAL A 47 12.19 -28.73 -15.88
C VAL A 47 13.01 -28.01 -14.85
N LEU A 48 13.35 -28.74 -13.79
CA LEU A 48 14.14 -28.27 -12.65
C LEU A 48 15.31 -29.20 -12.38
N ASP A 49 16.49 -28.64 -12.21
CA ASP A 49 17.73 -29.39 -11.93
C ASP A 49 17.56 -30.36 -10.74
N GLU A 50 18.16 -31.55 -10.86
CA GLU A 50 18.25 -32.50 -9.74
C GLU A 50 18.97 -31.91 -8.53
N GLU A 51 19.96 -31.03 -8.75
CA GLU A 51 20.73 -30.33 -7.73
C GLU A 51 20.11 -28.97 -7.35
N ALA A 52 18.87 -28.69 -7.76
CA ALA A 52 18.18 -27.44 -7.38
C ALA A 52 18.16 -27.26 -5.87
N SER A 53 18.40 -26.02 -5.43
CA SER A 53 18.37 -25.68 -4.01
C SER A 53 16.98 -25.87 -3.39
N PRO A 54 16.87 -25.98 -2.06
CA PRO A 54 15.56 -26.01 -1.40
C PRO A 54 14.69 -24.79 -1.74
N VAL A 55 15.30 -23.64 -1.96
CA VAL A 55 14.60 -22.39 -2.35
C VAL A 55 14.03 -22.53 -3.76
N GLU A 56 14.83 -22.99 -4.73
CA GLU A 56 14.36 -23.20 -6.11
C GLU A 56 13.20 -24.19 -6.18
N ARG A 57 13.28 -25.32 -5.45
CA ARG A 57 12.18 -26.30 -5.35
C ARG A 57 10.92 -25.68 -4.79
N ARG A 58 11.05 -24.86 -3.73
CA ARG A 58 9.91 -24.19 -3.08
C ARG A 58 9.27 -23.15 -4.03
N ILE A 59 10.06 -22.42 -4.79
CA ILE A 59 9.56 -21.46 -5.79
C ILE A 59 8.78 -22.18 -6.90
N VAL A 60 9.27 -23.32 -7.37
CA VAL A 60 8.56 -24.14 -8.37
C VAL A 60 7.24 -24.67 -7.81
N GLU A 61 7.18 -25.07 -6.54
CA GLU A 61 5.91 -25.45 -5.91
C GLU A 61 4.95 -24.26 -5.82
N VAL A 62 5.43 -23.03 -5.57
CA VAL A 62 4.58 -21.81 -5.65
C VAL A 62 4.01 -21.64 -7.05
N LEU A 63 4.83 -21.75 -8.11
CA LEU A 63 4.37 -21.67 -9.49
C LEU A 63 3.27 -22.69 -9.78
N LYS A 64 3.55 -23.95 -9.46
CA LYS A 64 2.61 -25.07 -9.66
C LYS A 64 1.29 -24.82 -8.92
N ASN A 65 1.36 -24.51 -7.62
CA ASN A 65 0.17 -24.32 -6.81
C ASN A 65 -0.66 -23.11 -7.29
N ARG A 66 -0.02 -22.02 -7.69
CA ARG A 66 -0.72 -20.84 -8.24
C ARG A 66 -1.38 -21.12 -9.58
N ILE A 67 -0.78 -21.92 -10.45
CA ILE A 67 -1.43 -22.34 -11.69
C ILE A 67 -2.59 -23.28 -11.39
N GLN A 68 -2.39 -24.34 -10.60
CA GLN A 68 -3.40 -25.35 -10.32
C GLN A 68 -4.57 -24.83 -9.51
N SER A 69 -4.37 -23.80 -8.66
CA SER A 69 -5.48 -23.13 -7.99
C SER A 69 -6.38 -22.34 -8.96
N ASN A 70 -5.89 -22.01 -10.15
CA ASN A 70 -6.63 -21.22 -11.14
C ASN A 70 -7.20 -22.04 -12.30
N THR A 71 -6.63 -23.22 -12.60
CA THR A 71 -7.05 -24.08 -13.71
C THR A 71 -6.63 -25.53 -13.47
N PRO A 72 -7.37 -26.53 -13.98
CA PRO A 72 -7.05 -27.94 -13.83
C PRO A 72 -5.91 -28.43 -14.76
N VAL A 73 -5.06 -27.53 -15.25
CA VAL A 73 -3.90 -27.89 -16.10
C VAL A 73 -2.97 -28.84 -15.35
N SER A 74 -2.57 -29.92 -16.02
CA SER A 74 -1.63 -30.87 -15.46
C SER A 74 -0.21 -30.31 -15.43
N ILE A 75 0.48 -30.42 -14.30
CA ILE A 75 1.86 -29.94 -14.14
C ILE A 75 2.71 -31.05 -13.57
N GLU A 76 3.75 -31.42 -14.31
CA GLU A 76 4.78 -32.36 -13.85
C GLU A 76 6.10 -31.62 -13.65
N VAL A 77 6.76 -31.86 -12.53
CA VAL A 77 8.08 -31.30 -12.22
C VAL A 77 9.10 -32.42 -12.28
N ALA A 78 10.09 -32.30 -13.14
CA ALA A 78 11.10 -33.34 -13.37
C ALA A 78 12.43 -32.71 -13.80
N PRO A 79 13.57 -33.42 -13.66
CA PRO A 79 14.85 -32.90 -14.14
C PRO A 79 15.00 -32.92 -15.67
N LYS A 80 14.11 -33.61 -16.39
CA LYS A 80 14.05 -33.66 -17.85
C LYS A 80 12.64 -33.35 -18.32
N ARG A 81 12.54 -32.69 -19.48
CA ARG A 81 11.23 -32.38 -20.06
C ARG A 81 10.44 -33.66 -20.37
N LYS A 82 9.16 -33.59 -20.15
CA LYS A 82 8.22 -34.63 -20.56
C LYS A 82 7.87 -34.46 -22.02
N ALA A 83 8.05 -35.53 -22.80
CA ALA A 83 7.64 -35.53 -24.18
C ALA A 83 6.11 -35.36 -24.32
N GLY A 84 5.67 -34.47 -25.23
CA GLY A 84 4.26 -34.24 -25.54
C GLY A 84 3.54 -33.29 -24.57
N ALA A 85 4.24 -32.62 -23.67
CA ALA A 85 3.67 -31.47 -22.93
C ALA A 85 3.45 -30.29 -23.88
N ASP A 86 2.34 -29.57 -23.71
CA ASP A 86 2.02 -28.38 -24.52
C ASP A 86 3.01 -27.25 -24.32
N LEU A 87 3.56 -27.12 -23.09
CA LEU A 87 4.58 -26.15 -22.71
C LEU A 87 5.61 -26.80 -21.78
N SER A 88 6.90 -26.58 -22.05
CA SER A 88 7.98 -26.91 -21.11
C SER A 88 8.57 -25.66 -20.53
N ILE A 89 8.55 -25.51 -19.20
CA ILE A 89 9.12 -24.38 -18.46
C ILE A 89 10.46 -24.81 -17.86
N TYR A 90 11.56 -24.30 -18.42
CA TYR A 90 12.89 -24.47 -17.84
C TYR A 90 13.13 -23.33 -16.85
N ILE A 91 13.30 -23.65 -15.58
CA ILE A 91 13.47 -22.66 -14.53
C ILE A 91 14.68 -22.97 -13.65
N GLY A 92 15.57 -21.98 -13.48
CA GLY A 92 16.77 -22.14 -12.69
C GLY A 92 17.72 -20.95 -12.75
N ARG A 93 18.81 -21.01 -12.01
CA ARG A 93 19.89 -20.02 -12.09
C ARG A 93 20.85 -20.35 -13.20
N LEU A 94 21.58 -19.35 -13.74
CA LEU A 94 22.74 -19.60 -14.58
C LEU A 94 23.84 -20.30 -13.75
N ARG A 95 23.97 -21.60 -13.94
CA ARG A 95 24.99 -22.48 -13.37
C ARG A 95 25.58 -23.33 -14.48
N SER A 96 26.50 -24.23 -14.11
CA SER A 96 26.91 -25.34 -14.97
C SER A 96 25.81 -26.41 -15.18
N TYR A 97 24.56 -25.99 -15.14
CA TYR A 97 23.38 -26.81 -15.38
C TYR A 97 23.16 -26.96 -16.87
N GLY A 98 23.54 -28.09 -17.40
CA GLY A 98 23.64 -28.48 -18.80
C GLY A 98 22.60 -27.89 -19.76
N GLU A 99 21.41 -28.49 -19.84
CA GLU A 99 20.43 -28.17 -20.87
C GLU A 99 19.92 -26.71 -20.78
N LEU A 100 19.68 -26.15 -19.57
CA LEU A 100 19.22 -24.77 -19.45
C LEU A 100 20.29 -23.78 -19.92
N ASN A 101 21.57 -24.00 -19.58
CA ASN A 101 22.64 -23.11 -20.02
C ASN A 101 22.81 -23.15 -21.54
N ASP A 102 22.75 -24.35 -22.15
CA ASP A 102 22.86 -24.50 -23.60
C ASP A 102 21.72 -23.80 -24.31
N LEU A 103 20.48 -23.99 -23.84
CA LEU A 103 19.30 -23.31 -24.34
C LEU A 103 19.41 -21.78 -24.21
N CYS A 104 19.82 -21.28 -23.01
CA CYS A 104 20.00 -19.88 -22.79
C CYS A 104 21.10 -19.25 -23.64
N ALA A 105 22.22 -19.97 -23.85
CA ALA A 105 23.29 -19.51 -24.71
C ALA A 105 22.84 -19.45 -26.19
N ARG A 106 22.18 -20.49 -26.67
CA ARG A 106 21.65 -20.58 -28.06
C ARG A 106 20.63 -19.45 -28.32
N GLU A 107 19.76 -19.20 -27.37
CA GLU A 107 18.65 -18.27 -27.51
C GLU A 107 18.99 -16.85 -27.03
N ASN A 108 20.22 -16.61 -26.59
CA ASN A 108 20.68 -15.33 -26.00
C ASN A 108 19.77 -14.84 -24.85
N VAL A 109 19.43 -15.73 -23.91
CA VAL A 109 18.62 -15.45 -22.73
C VAL A 109 19.52 -15.30 -21.51
N ARG A 110 19.55 -14.10 -20.93
CA ARG A 110 20.33 -13.86 -19.72
C ARG A 110 19.72 -12.72 -18.89
N PRO A 111 19.82 -12.78 -17.54
CA PRO A 111 19.49 -11.66 -16.68
C PRO A 111 20.33 -10.43 -17.03
N PRO A 112 19.82 -9.20 -16.78
CA PRO A 112 20.56 -7.99 -17.10
C PRO A 112 21.84 -7.85 -16.29
N GLY A 113 22.83 -7.15 -16.84
CA GLY A 113 24.13 -6.87 -16.23
C GLY A 113 25.25 -6.87 -17.26
N LYS A 114 26.28 -6.01 -17.06
CA LYS A 114 27.38 -5.84 -18.03
C LYS A 114 28.44 -6.96 -17.90
N VAL A 115 28.94 -7.19 -16.69
CA VAL A 115 30.01 -8.16 -16.39
C VAL A 115 29.44 -9.37 -15.68
N LYS A 116 28.58 -9.16 -14.70
CA LYS A 116 27.80 -10.18 -13.99
C LYS A 116 26.33 -9.79 -13.97
N PRO A 117 25.41 -10.73 -13.81
CA PRO A 117 23.99 -10.41 -13.65
C PRO A 117 23.75 -9.44 -12.47
N ASN A 118 22.81 -8.51 -12.66
CA ASN A 118 22.36 -7.66 -11.56
C ASN A 118 21.67 -8.52 -10.49
N PRO A 119 21.86 -8.24 -9.20
CA PRO A 119 21.16 -8.96 -8.15
C PRO A 119 19.65 -8.96 -8.37
N GLU A 120 19.02 -10.09 -8.08
CA GLU A 120 17.57 -10.30 -8.23
C GLU A 120 17.05 -10.15 -9.68
N GLY A 121 17.93 -9.92 -10.66
CA GLY A 121 17.58 -9.83 -12.09
C GLY A 121 17.22 -11.19 -12.68
N PHE A 122 16.25 -11.20 -13.60
CA PHE A 122 15.83 -12.40 -14.31
C PHE A 122 15.61 -12.14 -15.80
N ALA A 123 15.59 -13.22 -16.58
CA ALA A 123 15.14 -13.18 -17.96
C ALA A 123 14.12 -14.29 -18.22
N LEU A 124 13.13 -13.97 -19.07
CA LEU A 124 12.11 -14.88 -19.58
C LEU A 124 12.08 -14.79 -21.10
N LYS A 125 12.07 -15.94 -21.77
CA LYS A 125 11.86 -15.99 -23.23
C LYS A 125 11.07 -17.22 -23.64
N THR A 126 10.02 -17.02 -24.43
CA THR A 126 9.32 -18.08 -25.11
C THR A 126 10.10 -18.49 -26.39
N VAL A 127 10.31 -19.75 -26.56
CA VAL A 127 11.10 -20.33 -27.68
C VAL A 127 10.32 -21.47 -28.30
N GLN A 128 10.38 -21.60 -29.61
CA GLN A 128 9.91 -22.78 -30.35
C GLN A 128 11.11 -23.65 -30.67
N ASP A 129 11.12 -24.88 -30.16
CA ASP A 129 12.17 -25.88 -30.36
C ASP A 129 11.59 -27.07 -31.17
N GLY A 130 11.71 -27.00 -32.50
CA GLY A 130 10.98 -27.87 -33.39
C GLY A 130 9.48 -27.67 -33.34
N LYS A 131 8.74 -28.67 -32.86
CA LYS A 131 7.29 -28.59 -32.61
C LYS A 131 6.91 -28.22 -31.18
N ASP A 132 7.90 -28.22 -30.29
CA ASP A 132 7.68 -28.02 -28.85
C ASP A 132 7.82 -26.54 -28.48
N TRP A 133 6.99 -26.08 -27.53
CA TRP A 133 7.08 -24.74 -26.96
C TRP A 133 7.80 -24.77 -25.65
N LEU A 134 8.80 -23.88 -25.51
CA LEU A 134 9.59 -23.71 -24.29
C LEU A 134 9.40 -22.33 -23.73
N LEU A 135 9.38 -22.22 -22.41
CA LEU A 135 9.57 -20.97 -21.66
C LEU A 135 10.86 -21.09 -20.85
N LEU A 136 11.87 -20.32 -21.23
CA LEU A 136 13.13 -20.25 -20.50
C LEU A 136 13.01 -19.18 -19.43
N ALA A 137 13.22 -19.56 -18.16
CA ALA A 137 13.14 -18.68 -16.98
C ALA A 137 14.45 -18.78 -16.21
N VAL A 138 15.29 -17.75 -16.32
CA VAL A 138 16.61 -17.77 -15.73
C VAL A 138 16.83 -16.59 -14.78
N GLY A 139 17.31 -16.89 -13.56
CA GLY A 139 17.60 -15.92 -12.51
C GLY A 139 19.06 -15.69 -12.23
N ALA A 140 19.42 -14.50 -11.80
CA ALA A 140 20.76 -14.18 -11.30
C ALA A 140 21.06 -14.85 -9.94
N ASP A 141 20.04 -15.01 -9.12
CA ASP A 141 20.06 -15.62 -7.79
C ASP A 141 18.73 -16.32 -7.47
N ASP A 142 18.59 -16.89 -6.26
CA ASP A 142 17.37 -17.62 -5.88
C ASP A 142 16.14 -16.70 -5.85
N ARG A 143 16.25 -15.47 -5.36
CA ARG A 143 15.13 -14.51 -5.32
C ARG A 143 14.66 -14.11 -6.72
N ALA A 144 15.58 -14.01 -7.65
CA ALA A 144 15.25 -13.71 -9.05
C ALA A 144 14.25 -14.71 -9.64
N LEU A 145 14.31 -15.99 -9.25
CA LEU A 145 13.37 -17.01 -9.72
C LEU A 145 11.95 -16.80 -9.17
N LEU A 146 11.82 -16.26 -7.96
CA LEU A 146 10.51 -15.91 -7.40
C LEU A 146 9.86 -14.78 -8.20
N TYR A 147 10.64 -13.78 -8.61
CA TYR A 147 10.14 -12.67 -9.43
C TYR A 147 9.87 -13.11 -10.87
N ALA A 148 10.71 -14.00 -11.42
CA ALA A 148 10.43 -14.66 -12.70
C ALA A 148 9.09 -15.43 -12.64
N THR A 149 8.84 -16.17 -11.55
CA THR A 149 7.57 -16.84 -11.30
C THR A 149 6.40 -15.85 -11.27
N GLY A 150 6.53 -14.74 -10.57
CA GLY A 150 5.53 -13.68 -10.56
C GLY A 150 5.25 -13.12 -11.95
N GLU A 151 6.28 -12.91 -12.77
CA GLU A 151 6.13 -12.44 -14.15
C GLU A 151 5.46 -13.50 -15.04
N ILE A 152 5.82 -14.79 -14.91
CA ILE A 152 5.14 -15.88 -15.62
C ILE A 152 3.64 -15.87 -15.31
N LEU A 153 3.28 -15.82 -14.03
CA LEU A 153 1.87 -15.81 -13.60
C LEU A 153 1.08 -14.61 -14.17
N ARG A 154 1.69 -13.44 -14.28
CA ARG A 154 1.06 -12.25 -14.88
C ARG A 154 0.92 -12.34 -16.39
N ARG A 155 1.78 -13.11 -17.07
CA ARG A 155 1.71 -13.32 -18.53
C ARG A 155 0.74 -14.43 -18.92
N LEU A 156 0.52 -15.41 -18.05
CA LEU A 156 -0.43 -16.49 -18.29
C LEU A 156 -1.87 -15.94 -18.36
N GLN A 157 -2.57 -16.29 -19.43
CA GLN A 157 -3.98 -15.98 -19.61
C GLN A 157 -4.80 -17.21 -19.20
N PHE A 158 -5.42 -17.09 -18.02
CA PHE A 158 -6.19 -18.17 -17.41
C PHE A 158 -7.59 -18.26 -18.01
N SER A 159 -7.99 -19.46 -18.42
CA SER A 159 -9.35 -19.87 -18.72
C SER A 159 -9.79 -20.99 -17.77
N GLU A 160 -11.04 -21.41 -17.83
CA GLU A 160 -11.59 -22.40 -16.90
C GLU A 160 -10.86 -23.75 -16.98
N ASP A 161 -10.48 -24.20 -18.19
CA ASP A 161 -9.91 -25.51 -18.47
C ASP A 161 -8.52 -25.49 -19.12
N ARG A 162 -7.96 -24.30 -19.36
CA ARG A 162 -6.70 -24.14 -20.11
C ARG A 162 -5.98 -22.83 -19.79
N LEU A 163 -4.77 -22.75 -20.31
CA LEU A 163 -3.94 -21.55 -20.31
C LEU A 163 -3.57 -21.16 -21.74
N ASP A 164 -3.39 -19.85 -21.94
CA ASP A 164 -2.70 -19.31 -23.10
C ASP A 164 -1.49 -18.49 -22.62
N LEU A 165 -0.37 -18.58 -23.33
CA LEU A 165 0.84 -17.80 -23.03
C LEU A 165 1.24 -17.01 -24.28
N PRO A 166 1.03 -15.69 -24.31
CA PRO A 166 1.56 -14.84 -25.37
C PRO A 166 3.09 -14.93 -25.42
N PRO A 167 3.72 -14.68 -26.57
CA PRO A 167 5.17 -14.66 -26.70
C PRO A 167 5.78 -13.70 -25.65
N VAL A 168 6.78 -14.18 -24.93
CA VAL A 168 7.48 -13.44 -23.86
C VAL A 168 8.95 -13.27 -24.25
N ASN A 169 9.47 -12.06 -24.05
CA ASN A 169 10.91 -11.76 -24.11
C ASN A 169 11.19 -10.63 -23.14
N VAL A 170 11.61 -10.97 -21.93
CA VAL A 170 11.82 -10.03 -20.81
C VAL A 170 13.20 -10.27 -20.23
N SER A 171 13.94 -9.20 -19.97
CA SER A 171 15.19 -9.21 -19.19
C SER A 171 15.18 -7.98 -18.31
N THR A 172 15.06 -8.15 -16.99
CA THR A 172 14.81 -7.08 -16.03
C THR A 172 15.47 -7.34 -14.68
N SER A 173 15.75 -6.26 -13.96
CA SER A 173 16.19 -6.28 -12.56
C SER A 173 15.53 -5.13 -11.80
N PRO A 174 15.41 -5.22 -10.46
CA PRO A 174 14.72 -4.20 -9.69
C PRO A 174 15.45 -2.85 -9.70
N GLY A 175 14.67 -1.77 -9.69
CA GLY A 175 15.17 -0.39 -9.60
C GLY A 175 15.63 0.00 -8.20
N PHE A 176 15.04 -0.61 -7.15
CA PHE A 176 15.35 -0.31 -5.75
C PHE A 176 15.82 -1.53 -4.99
N ARG A 177 16.79 -1.33 -4.09
CA ARG A 177 17.35 -2.38 -3.23
C ARG A 177 16.33 -2.92 -2.24
N PHE A 178 15.55 -2.04 -1.59
CA PHE A 178 14.56 -2.41 -0.58
C PHE A 178 13.15 -2.20 -1.12
N ARG A 179 12.39 -3.26 -1.16
CA ARG A 179 11.00 -3.30 -1.65
C ARG A 179 10.19 -4.04 -0.61
N GLY A 180 9.96 -3.34 0.51
CA GLY A 180 9.51 -3.95 1.74
C GLY A 180 8.01 -3.81 1.99
N PHE A 181 7.50 -4.71 2.82
CA PHE A 181 6.13 -4.78 3.26
C PHE A 181 6.06 -5.02 4.77
N SER A 182 5.42 -4.11 5.46
CA SER A 182 5.09 -4.22 6.86
C SER A 182 3.58 -4.35 7.02
N ALA A 183 3.06 -5.57 6.80
CA ALA A 183 1.78 -5.93 7.40
C ALA A 183 2.08 -6.24 8.85
N ASN A 184 1.63 -5.40 9.72
CA ASN A 184 2.01 -5.44 11.12
C ASN A 184 1.46 -6.70 11.81
N GLN A 185 2.27 -7.77 11.84
CA GLN A 185 1.93 -9.03 12.46
C GLN A 185 2.27 -9.01 13.94
N GLY A 186 1.27 -9.25 14.77
CA GLY A 186 1.47 -9.62 16.17
C GLY A 186 1.91 -8.52 17.13
N GLY A 187 2.04 -7.28 16.70
CA GLY A 187 2.30 -6.14 17.58
C GLY A 187 1.04 -5.40 18.01
N THR A 188 1.15 -4.60 19.04
CA THR A 188 0.06 -3.80 19.63
C THR A 188 -0.70 -2.89 18.66
N MET A 189 -0.11 -2.57 17.50
CA MET A 189 -0.76 -1.74 16.48
C MET A 189 -1.84 -2.46 15.69
N MET A 190 -1.75 -3.78 15.51
CA MET A 190 -2.77 -4.57 14.81
C MET A 190 -4.06 -4.78 15.58
N ALA A 191 -4.09 -4.49 16.86
CA ALA A 191 -5.31 -4.58 17.65
C ALA A 191 -6.51 -3.80 17.08
N ALA A 192 -6.28 -2.98 16.06
CA ALA A 192 -7.27 -2.11 15.46
C ALA A 192 -7.53 -2.39 13.96
N THR A 193 -6.91 -3.39 13.34
CA THR A 193 -6.97 -3.66 11.90
C THR A 193 -7.64 -4.99 11.60
N GLN A 194 -8.15 -5.17 10.39
CA GLN A 194 -8.72 -6.45 9.94
C GLN A 194 -7.68 -7.57 9.93
N ALA A 195 -6.44 -7.28 9.54
CA ALA A 195 -5.34 -8.24 9.53
C ALA A 195 -5.08 -8.90 10.90
N ARG A 196 -5.58 -8.33 11.99
CA ARG A 196 -5.57 -8.94 13.34
C ARG A 196 -6.24 -10.32 13.41
N HIS A 197 -7.22 -10.55 12.55
CA HIS A 197 -8.00 -11.78 12.53
C HIS A 197 -7.48 -12.80 11.51
N TRP A 198 -6.48 -12.44 10.72
CA TRP A 198 -5.92 -13.34 9.74
C TRP A 198 -5.22 -14.52 10.38
N THR A 199 -5.45 -15.67 9.84
CA THR A 199 -4.67 -16.86 10.11
C THR A 199 -3.24 -16.71 9.59
N GLN A 200 -2.35 -17.58 10.02
CA GLN A 200 -0.97 -17.58 9.54
C GLN A 200 -0.90 -17.78 8.01
N ASP A 201 -1.74 -18.64 7.46
CA ASP A 201 -1.80 -18.90 6.02
C ASP A 201 -2.28 -17.68 5.24
N GLU A 202 -3.24 -16.92 5.77
CA GLU A 202 -3.68 -15.66 5.16
C GLU A 202 -2.59 -14.61 5.15
N HIS A 203 -1.79 -14.51 6.21
CA HIS A 203 -0.60 -13.65 6.26
C HIS A 203 0.43 -14.07 5.21
N HIS A 204 0.77 -15.36 5.16
CA HIS A 204 1.71 -15.89 4.20
C HIS A 204 1.23 -15.68 2.74
N ALA A 205 -0.07 -15.80 2.50
CA ALA A 205 -0.64 -15.52 1.18
C ALA A 205 -0.44 -14.07 0.73
N VAL A 206 -0.66 -13.09 1.62
CA VAL A 206 -0.43 -11.66 1.32
C VAL A 206 1.06 -11.37 1.12
N MET A 207 1.92 -11.92 1.99
CA MET A 207 3.38 -11.79 1.82
C MET A 207 3.84 -12.35 0.47
N MET A 208 3.32 -13.51 0.08
CA MET A 208 3.64 -14.14 -1.19
C MET A 208 3.11 -13.33 -2.38
N ASP A 209 1.90 -12.78 -2.31
CA ASP A 209 1.36 -11.92 -3.36
C ASP A 209 2.25 -10.68 -3.56
N TYR A 210 2.68 -10.04 -2.45
CA TYR A 210 3.59 -8.91 -2.51
C TYR A 210 4.98 -9.30 -3.05
N ALA A 211 5.53 -10.46 -2.65
CA ALA A 211 6.80 -10.97 -3.16
C ALA A 211 6.74 -11.25 -4.66
N LEU A 212 5.68 -11.94 -5.14
CA LEU A 212 5.47 -12.20 -6.56
C LEU A 212 5.28 -10.92 -7.38
N ALA A 213 4.80 -9.84 -6.77
CA ALA A 213 4.74 -8.51 -7.40
C ALA A 213 6.10 -7.79 -7.45
N GLY A 214 7.11 -8.26 -6.72
CA GLY A 214 8.47 -7.70 -6.72
C GLY A 214 9.05 -7.37 -5.33
N GLY A 215 8.31 -7.61 -4.25
CA GLY A 215 8.74 -7.35 -2.88
C GLY A 215 9.86 -8.28 -2.40
N ASN A 216 10.76 -7.78 -1.54
CA ASN A 216 11.90 -8.56 -1.07
C ASN A 216 12.21 -8.44 0.44
N CYS A 217 11.53 -7.58 1.19
CA CYS A 217 11.84 -7.31 2.59
C CYS A 217 10.55 -7.26 3.43
N PHE A 218 10.45 -8.08 4.48
CA PHE A 218 9.21 -8.23 5.23
C PHE A 218 9.43 -8.00 6.72
N TYR A 219 8.52 -7.27 7.34
CA TYR A 219 8.45 -7.21 8.79
C TYR A 219 7.89 -8.53 9.32
N THR A 220 8.62 -9.19 10.21
CA THR A 220 8.25 -10.49 10.79
C THR A 220 8.35 -10.43 12.32
N GLU A 221 8.08 -11.55 12.97
CA GLU A 221 8.27 -11.71 14.40
C GLU A 221 9.72 -11.38 14.80
N GLU A 222 9.89 -10.79 15.97
CA GLU A 222 11.20 -10.41 16.50
C GLU A 222 12.11 -11.62 16.73
N LYS A 223 11.54 -12.71 17.27
CA LYS A 223 12.18 -14.02 17.42
C LYS A 223 11.79 -14.91 16.23
N PRO A 224 12.63 -15.90 15.87
CA PRO A 224 12.24 -16.84 14.83
C PRO A 224 10.87 -17.46 15.10
N GLY A 225 9.97 -17.24 14.18
CA GLY A 225 8.56 -17.67 14.21
C GLY A 225 8.09 -18.05 12.81
N LEU A 226 6.81 -18.36 12.67
CA LEU A 226 6.29 -18.93 11.42
C LEU A 226 6.48 -18.01 10.21
N SER A 227 6.29 -16.68 10.37
CA SER A 227 6.47 -15.75 9.26
C SER A 227 7.96 -15.48 8.99
N TYR A 228 8.80 -15.43 10.02
CA TYR A 228 10.25 -15.33 9.86
C TYR A 228 10.77 -16.50 9.02
N GLU A 229 10.45 -17.72 9.42
CA GLU A 229 10.86 -18.94 8.72
C GLU A 229 10.30 -19.00 7.29
N PHE A 230 9.05 -18.60 7.11
CA PHE A 230 8.44 -18.50 5.79
C PHE A 230 9.23 -17.57 4.88
N VAL A 231 9.52 -16.34 5.30
CA VAL A 231 10.25 -15.34 4.52
C VAL A 231 11.67 -15.83 4.19
N LYS A 232 12.41 -16.31 5.20
CA LYS A 232 13.78 -16.83 5.02
C LYS A 232 13.81 -18.06 4.10
N SER A 233 12.75 -18.88 4.09
CA SER A 233 12.66 -20.05 3.21
C SER A 233 12.65 -19.74 1.72
N PHE A 234 12.41 -18.48 1.34
CA PHE A 234 12.50 -17.95 -0.02
C PHE A 234 13.73 -17.05 -0.23
N SER A 235 14.70 -17.07 0.68
CA SER A 235 15.86 -16.19 0.70
C SER A 235 15.49 -14.69 0.71
N LEU A 236 14.29 -14.35 1.16
CA LEU A 236 13.82 -12.97 1.29
C LEU A 236 14.39 -12.33 2.56
N MET A 237 14.46 -10.99 2.55
CA MET A 237 14.96 -10.23 3.68
C MET A 237 13.88 -10.05 4.75
N THR A 238 14.33 -10.02 6.01
CA THR A 238 13.47 -9.72 7.15
C THR A 238 13.86 -8.39 7.79
N THR A 239 12.88 -7.67 8.32
CA THR A 239 13.07 -6.44 9.09
C THR A 239 12.40 -6.55 10.45
N THR A 240 12.99 -5.91 11.43
CA THR A 240 12.45 -5.76 12.78
C THR A 240 12.67 -4.35 13.30
N GLY A 241 12.17 -4.06 14.48
CA GLY A 241 12.37 -2.75 15.10
C GLY A 241 12.43 -2.79 16.62
N ALA A 242 12.95 -1.73 17.20
CA ALA A 242 12.97 -1.53 18.64
C ALA A 242 12.76 -0.06 19.00
N ARG A 243 12.19 0.17 20.18
CA ARG A 243 12.01 1.50 20.76
C ARG A 243 13.06 1.68 21.86
N PRO A 244 14.11 2.47 21.66
CA PRO A 244 15.30 2.47 22.53
C PRO A 244 15.03 2.67 24.00
N ASN A 245 14.08 3.54 24.39
CA ASN A 245 13.76 3.81 25.77
C ASN A 245 12.57 3.01 26.33
N GLN A 246 12.19 1.91 25.68
CA GLN A 246 11.16 0.99 26.15
C GLN A 246 11.77 -0.08 27.06
N LEU A 247 11.30 -0.13 28.33
CA LEU A 247 11.69 -1.14 29.31
C LEU A 247 10.47 -2.01 29.64
N PHE A 248 10.59 -3.32 29.44
CA PHE A 248 9.52 -4.27 29.73
C PHE A 248 9.53 -4.68 31.22
N GLY A 249 8.36 -4.84 31.77
CA GLY A 249 8.20 -5.23 33.17
C GLY A 249 8.06 -4.05 34.14
N GLU A 250 8.01 -4.39 35.43
CA GLU A 250 7.90 -3.38 36.49
C GLU A 250 9.25 -2.69 36.75
N HIS A 251 9.20 -1.40 36.99
CA HIS A 251 10.35 -0.56 37.34
C HIS A 251 9.93 0.60 38.25
N PRO A 252 10.88 1.24 38.95
CA PRO A 252 10.60 2.39 39.79
C PRO A 252 9.92 3.55 39.04
N LYS A 253 8.93 4.19 39.63
CA LYS A 253 8.18 5.30 39.02
C LYS A 253 9.05 6.50 38.65
N GLU A 254 10.10 6.76 39.41
CA GLU A 254 11.09 7.81 39.17
C GLU A 254 11.90 7.59 37.89
N TRP A 255 11.84 6.39 37.30
CA TRP A 255 12.45 6.07 36.00
C TRP A 255 11.55 6.47 34.82
N ASN A 256 10.28 6.71 35.05
CA ASN A 256 9.34 6.98 33.97
C ASN A 256 9.78 8.17 33.11
N ALA A 257 9.65 8.05 31.80
CA ALA A 257 9.81 9.13 30.86
C ALA A 257 8.69 10.16 31.05
N GLY A 258 9.03 11.41 31.27
CA GLY A 258 8.04 12.47 31.51
C GLY A 258 7.05 12.63 30.33
N GLY A 259 5.79 12.97 30.65
CA GLY A 259 4.79 13.41 29.67
C GLY A 259 3.98 12.32 28.95
N ARG A 260 4.12 11.04 29.34
CA ARG A 260 3.54 9.95 28.54
C ARG A 260 2.83 8.82 29.27
N GLU A 261 2.57 8.99 30.52
CA GLU A 261 1.88 7.99 31.37
C GLU A 261 0.49 7.61 30.85
N ALA A 262 -0.14 8.45 30.03
CA ALA A 262 -1.51 8.28 29.56
C ALA A 262 -1.66 7.38 28.32
N TRP A 263 -0.60 7.09 27.59
CA TRP A 263 -0.75 6.47 26.26
C TRP A 263 -0.43 4.98 26.16
N GLU A 264 0.66 4.51 26.79
CA GLU A 264 1.09 3.11 26.70
C GLU A 264 1.53 2.53 28.06
N GLY A 265 1.11 3.13 29.16
CA GLY A 265 1.45 2.65 30.48
C GLY A 265 2.94 2.84 30.84
N LYS A 266 3.38 2.13 31.87
CA LYS A 266 4.66 2.27 32.56
C LYS A 266 5.88 1.72 31.80
N GLN A 267 5.83 1.62 30.47
CA GLN A 267 6.90 0.96 29.71
C GLN A 267 8.01 1.90 29.22
N TRP A 268 7.84 3.23 29.40
CA TRP A 268 8.79 4.21 28.89
C TRP A 268 9.62 4.78 30.03
N VAL A 269 10.93 4.64 29.91
CA VAL A 269 11.85 5.15 30.93
C VAL A 269 12.74 6.27 30.41
N CYS A 270 13.19 7.12 31.34
CA CYS A 270 14.11 8.22 31.10
C CYS A 270 15.56 7.69 31.01
N PRO A 271 16.20 7.72 29.85
CA PRO A 271 17.59 7.22 29.73
C PRO A 271 18.62 8.14 30.37
N SER A 272 18.22 9.31 30.89
CA SER A 272 19.10 10.18 31.69
C SER A 272 19.13 9.78 33.16
N VAL A 273 18.35 8.78 33.58
CA VAL A 273 18.49 8.12 34.88
C VAL A 273 19.47 6.98 34.70
N PRO A 274 20.65 6.99 35.37
CA PRO A 274 21.72 6.02 35.12
C PRO A 274 21.28 4.56 35.30
N GLU A 275 20.51 4.29 36.33
CA GLU A 275 20.00 2.95 36.64
C GLU A 275 18.97 2.47 35.60
N ALA A 276 18.10 3.36 35.12
CA ALA A 276 17.15 3.07 34.05
C ALA A 276 17.89 2.77 32.72
N ARG A 277 18.93 3.56 32.41
CA ARG A 277 19.76 3.33 31.23
C ARG A 277 20.49 1.99 31.29
N ALA A 278 21.08 1.64 32.44
CA ALA A 278 21.73 0.36 32.62
C ALA A 278 20.75 -0.83 32.44
N ALA A 279 19.54 -0.69 33.01
CA ALA A 279 18.48 -1.70 32.84
C ALA A 279 18.03 -1.83 31.38
N LEU A 280 17.89 -0.71 30.66
CA LEU A 280 17.56 -0.72 29.22
C LEU A 280 18.61 -1.49 28.40
N LEU A 281 19.89 -1.16 28.58
CA LEU A 281 20.95 -1.80 27.81
C LEU A 281 21.06 -3.29 28.14
N ALA A 282 20.91 -3.67 29.40
CA ALA A 282 20.90 -5.07 29.82
C ALA A 282 19.70 -5.85 29.24
N GLN A 283 18.50 -5.22 29.22
CA GLN A 283 17.32 -5.80 28.59
C GLN A 283 17.56 -6.03 27.11
N TRP A 284 18.07 -5.02 26.41
CA TRP A 284 18.25 -5.12 24.95
C TRP A 284 19.39 -6.07 24.57
N ASP A 285 20.44 -6.19 25.38
CA ASP A 285 21.48 -7.20 25.15
C ASP A 285 20.90 -8.63 25.22
N LYS A 286 20.09 -8.88 26.24
CA LYS A 286 19.37 -10.16 26.38
C LYS A 286 18.36 -10.41 25.26
N ASP A 287 17.58 -9.39 24.87
CA ASP A 287 16.55 -9.53 23.86
C ASP A 287 17.17 -9.75 22.47
N PHE A 288 18.14 -8.92 22.10
CA PHE A 288 18.79 -9.01 20.78
C PHE A 288 19.55 -10.32 20.58
N SER A 289 20.11 -10.91 21.64
CA SER A 289 20.74 -12.22 21.56
C SER A 289 19.77 -13.36 21.22
N GLN A 290 18.45 -13.13 21.36
CA GLN A 290 17.40 -14.12 21.12
C GLN A 290 16.59 -13.85 19.84
N ARG A 291 16.79 -12.69 19.19
CA ARG A 291 16.10 -12.34 17.95
C ARG A 291 16.65 -13.14 16.77
N GLY A 292 15.84 -13.24 15.72
CA GLY A 292 16.27 -13.80 14.44
C GLY A 292 17.34 -12.94 13.77
N ASP A 293 18.07 -13.53 12.83
CA ASP A 293 19.06 -12.84 12.01
C ASP A 293 18.35 -11.97 10.95
N HIS A 294 17.86 -10.80 11.42
CA HIS A 294 17.16 -9.86 10.58
C HIS A 294 18.12 -9.00 9.75
N ASP A 295 17.78 -8.80 8.48
CA ASP A 295 18.59 -8.02 7.54
C ASP A 295 18.52 -6.51 7.81
N VAL A 296 17.42 -6.04 8.42
CA VAL A 296 17.19 -4.62 8.73
C VAL A 296 16.68 -4.46 10.16
N MET A 297 17.38 -3.64 10.95
CA MET A 297 16.95 -3.15 12.25
C MET A 297 16.55 -1.68 12.15
N ARG A 298 15.40 -1.32 12.70
CA ARG A 298 14.96 0.06 12.77
C ARG A 298 14.73 0.50 14.22
N PHE A 299 15.46 1.51 14.68
CA PHE A 299 15.18 2.18 15.94
C PHE A 299 14.20 3.33 15.72
N TYR A 300 13.16 3.43 16.52
CA TYR A 300 12.15 4.48 16.41
C TYR A 300 11.64 4.91 17.78
N ALA A 301 11.35 6.21 17.90
CA ALA A 301 10.87 6.79 19.15
C ALA A 301 9.40 6.41 19.46
N GLY A 302 8.66 5.96 18.44
CA GLY A 302 7.23 5.67 18.52
C GLY A 302 6.37 6.93 18.45
N ASP A 303 5.07 6.74 18.24
CA ASP A 303 4.09 7.84 18.13
C ASP A 303 4.16 8.84 19.30
N PRO A 304 4.45 8.40 20.50
CA PRO A 304 4.57 9.30 21.61
C PRO A 304 5.85 10.18 21.63
N GLY A 305 6.97 9.88 20.92
CA GLY A 305 8.16 10.75 20.75
C GLY A 305 9.12 10.89 21.93
N GLY A 306 9.34 9.88 22.77
CA GLY A 306 10.46 9.86 23.72
C GLY A 306 10.21 10.48 25.11
N CYS A 307 11.23 11.10 25.69
CA CYS A 307 11.23 11.62 27.06
C CYS A 307 11.10 13.16 27.08
N THR A 308 10.32 13.71 28.03
CA THR A 308 10.16 15.16 28.24
C THR A 308 11.07 15.73 29.32
N ASP A 309 11.86 14.92 30.03
CA ASP A 309 12.84 15.37 31.01
C ASP A 309 13.83 16.35 30.37
N ALA A 310 14.12 17.45 31.05
CA ALA A 310 15.04 18.49 30.54
C ALA A 310 16.43 17.95 30.20
N ARG A 311 16.90 16.92 30.90
CA ARG A 311 18.20 16.27 30.65
C ARG A 311 18.21 15.49 29.32
N CYS A 312 17.02 15.12 28.81
CA CYS A 312 16.86 14.39 27.55
C CYS A 312 16.63 15.32 26.34
N ARG A 313 16.65 16.64 26.53
CA ARG A 313 16.31 17.58 25.47
C ARG A 313 17.55 18.16 24.75
N PRO A 314 17.51 18.37 23.42
CA PRO A 314 16.42 17.92 22.54
C PRO A 314 16.40 16.39 22.45
N TRP A 315 15.21 15.79 22.39
CA TRP A 315 15.07 14.33 22.42
C TRP A 315 15.85 13.62 21.32
N GLY A 316 15.91 14.18 20.13
CA GLY A 316 16.64 13.57 19.01
C GLY A 316 18.11 13.32 19.31
N LYS A 317 18.77 14.19 20.09
CA LYS A 317 20.16 13.98 20.55
C LYS A 317 20.27 12.75 21.45
N THR A 318 19.43 12.67 22.48
CA THR A 318 19.41 11.53 23.40
C THR A 318 19.02 10.23 22.67
N PHE A 319 18.05 10.33 21.76
CA PHE A 319 17.58 9.20 20.96
C PHE A 319 18.68 8.62 20.08
N VAL A 320 19.41 9.45 19.32
CA VAL A 320 20.45 8.95 18.42
C VAL A 320 21.64 8.39 19.19
N GLN A 321 22.02 8.99 20.33
CA GLN A 321 23.10 8.47 21.19
C GLN A 321 22.74 7.11 21.80
N LEU A 322 21.51 6.97 22.30
CA LEU A 322 21.02 5.69 22.84
C LEU A 322 20.90 4.64 21.70
N SER A 323 20.49 5.05 20.52
CA SER A 323 20.41 4.18 19.34
C SER A 323 21.81 3.69 18.90
N GLU A 324 22.85 4.52 19.01
CA GLU A 324 24.24 4.10 18.73
C GLU A 324 24.69 3.00 19.69
N GLU A 325 24.42 3.14 20.99
CA GLU A 325 24.76 2.11 21.99
C GLU A 325 24.02 0.80 21.72
N MET A 326 22.72 0.90 21.41
CA MET A 326 21.92 -0.26 21.07
C MET A 326 22.33 -0.90 19.75
N ALA A 327 22.73 -0.11 18.76
CA ALA A 327 23.28 -0.61 17.52
C ALA A 327 24.57 -1.41 17.74
N GLY A 328 25.43 -0.95 18.65
CA GLY A 328 26.63 -1.71 19.07
C GLY A 328 26.26 -3.08 19.65
N ILE A 329 25.21 -3.14 20.47
CA ILE A 329 24.70 -4.41 21.01
C ILE A 329 24.08 -5.27 19.90
N TRP A 330 23.24 -4.67 19.04
CA TRP A 330 22.60 -5.39 17.94
C TRP A 330 23.61 -6.02 16.97
N LEU A 331 24.58 -5.24 16.50
CA LEU A 331 25.60 -5.67 15.55
C LEU A 331 26.58 -6.70 16.11
N LYS A 332 26.70 -6.83 17.44
CA LYS A 332 27.44 -7.92 18.09
C LYS A 332 26.83 -9.30 17.75
N TYR A 333 25.51 -9.38 17.65
CA TYR A 333 24.77 -10.61 17.36
C TYR A 333 24.40 -10.74 15.88
N HIS A 334 24.20 -9.62 15.18
CA HIS A 334 23.70 -9.53 13.80
C HIS A 334 24.62 -8.65 12.91
N PRO A 335 25.88 -9.07 12.67
CA PRO A 335 26.91 -8.22 12.04
C PRO A 335 26.61 -7.82 10.59
N HIS A 336 25.70 -8.50 9.90
CA HIS A 336 25.30 -8.20 8.52
C HIS A 336 24.06 -7.33 8.42
N SER A 337 23.38 -7.07 9.54
CA SER A 337 22.17 -6.26 9.58
C SER A 337 22.51 -4.79 9.33
N ILE A 338 21.67 -4.12 8.54
CA ILE A 338 21.71 -2.65 8.45
C ILE A 338 20.84 -2.03 9.54
N VAL A 339 21.29 -0.90 10.08
CA VAL A 339 20.56 -0.18 11.13
C VAL A 339 20.07 1.15 10.61
N LEU A 340 18.79 1.42 10.83
CA LEU A 340 18.12 2.68 10.52
C LEU A 340 17.60 3.33 11.80
N ILE A 341 17.59 4.64 11.84
CA ILE A 341 16.85 5.40 12.86
C ILE A 341 15.65 6.10 12.21
N ALA A 342 14.50 6.03 12.85
CA ALA A 342 13.32 6.75 12.39
C ALA A 342 13.22 8.10 13.09
N ASN A 343 12.98 9.16 12.33
CA ASN A 343 12.73 10.51 12.85
C ASN A 343 11.28 10.73 13.31
N GLN A 344 10.54 9.67 13.49
CA GLN A 344 9.14 9.69 13.94
C GLN A 344 8.99 10.35 15.30
N GLY A 345 8.01 11.26 15.42
CA GLY A 345 7.66 11.92 16.67
C GLY A 345 8.67 12.97 17.17
N LEU A 346 9.66 13.33 16.37
CA LEU A 346 10.61 14.39 16.69
C LEU A 346 10.05 15.77 16.36
N ASP A 347 10.44 16.76 17.17
CA ASP A 347 10.29 18.17 16.83
C ASP A 347 11.50 18.66 15.99
N ASN A 348 11.45 19.90 15.51
CA ASN A 348 12.52 20.47 14.71
C ASN A 348 13.88 20.44 15.40
N ALA A 349 13.92 20.73 16.71
CA ALA A 349 15.17 20.73 17.46
C ALA A 349 15.74 19.31 17.63
N GLY A 350 14.86 18.33 17.81
CA GLY A 350 15.23 16.92 17.87
C GLY A 350 15.77 16.41 16.55
N GLU A 351 15.14 16.78 15.44
CA GLU A 351 15.61 16.39 14.10
C GLU A 351 16.95 17.05 13.76
N GLN A 352 17.09 18.36 14.00
CA GLN A 352 18.35 19.06 13.80
C GLN A 352 19.48 18.42 14.61
N ALA A 353 19.21 18.02 15.84
CA ALA A 353 20.22 17.36 16.67
C ALA A 353 20.69 16.01 16.11
N ILE A 354 19.83 15.28 15.35
CA ILE A 354 20.26 14.09 14.61
C ILE A 354 21.19 14.46 13.46
N PHE A 355 20.85 15.48 12.67
CA PHE A 355 21.69 15.93 11.57
C PHE A 355 23.05 16.41 12.07
N ASP A 356 23.08 17.20 13.13
CA ASP A 356 24.33 17.68 13.76
C ASP A 356 25.19 16.51 14.26
N TYR A 357 24.55 15.51 14.89
CA TYR A 357 25.22 14.29 15.33
C TYR A 357 25.89 13.54 14.19
N TYR A 358 25.20 13.39 13.03
CA TYR A 358 25.80 12.74 11.87
C TYR A 358 26.92 13.56 11.23
N LYS A 359 26.86 14.90 11.28
CA LYS A 359 27.90 15.78 10.75
C LYS A 359 29.20 15.79 11.58
N GLU A 360 29.14 15.52 12.88
CA GLU A 360 30.31 15.56 13.75
C GLU A 360 31.40 14.55 13.35
N LYS A 361 31.02 13.35 12.92
CA LYS A 361 31.94 12.28 12.48
C LYS A 361 31.18 11.20 11.67
N PRO A 362 31.90 10.42 10.85
CA PRO A 362 31.31 9.28 10.15
C PRO A 362 30.65 8.30 11.12
N ARG A 363 29.49 7.76 10.72
CA ARG A 363 28.67 6.83 11.50
C ARG A 363 28.54 5.49 10.79
N THR A 364 29.50 4.60 11.02
CA THR A 364 29.56 3.29 10.38
C THR A 364 28.51 2.30 10.89
N TRP A 365 27.91 2.57 12.05
CA TRP A 365 26.87 1.73 12.64
C TRP A 365 25.48 1.96 12.02
N SER A 366 25.25 3.12 11.40
CA SER A 366 23.96 3.51 10.83
C SER A 366 24.02 3.54 9.30
N PHE A 367 23.02 2.95 8.67
CA PHE A 367 22.78 3.07 7.24
C PHE A 367 22.15 4.43 6.86
N GLY A 368 21.31 4.96 7.76
CA GLY A 368 20.65 6.22 7.55
C GLY A 368 19.32 6.37 8.30
N ILE A 369 18.43 7.17 7.73
CA ILE A 369 17.15 7.54 8.32
C ILE A 369 16.01 6.79 7.63
N ALA A 370 15.11 6.20 8.45
CA ALA A 370 13.82 5.72 8.00
C ALA A 370 12.80 6.86 8.11
N TYR A 371 12.34 7.35 6.97
CA TYR A 371 11.35 8.42 6.86
C TYR A 371 9.94 7.85 6.63
N GLY A 372 8.98 8.22 7.46
CA GLY A 372 7.63 7.66 7.37
C GLY A 372 6.59 8.43 8.18
N PRO A 373 5.45 7.80 8.50
CA PRO A 373 4.39 8.41 9.29
C PRO A 373 4.93 8.93 10.62
N GLY A 374 4.50 10.13 11.02
CA GLY A 374 4.96 10.76 12.25
C GLY A 374 6.36 11.41 12.19
N SER A 375 7.03 11.37 11.04
CA SER A 375 8.24 12.17 10.80
C SER A 375 7.96 13.68 10.84
N ASN A 376 8.99 14.51 11.00
CA ASN A 376 8.85 15.92 11.36
C ASN A 376 7.82 16.73 10.55
N PRO A 377 7.71 16.69 9.23
CA PRO A 377 6.64 17.42 8.52
C PRO A 377 5.26 16.94 8.94
N MET A 378 5.13 15.67 9.35
CA MET A 378 3.90 15.08 9.85
C MET A 378 3.54 15.56 11.26
N SER A 379 4.52 15.77 12.14
CA SER A 379 4.27 16.37 13.46
C SER A 379 3.76 17.81 13.33
N ARG A 380 4.21 18.53 12.32
CA ARG A 380 3.67 19.84 11.92
C ARG A 380 2.27 19.75 11.33
N TYR A 381 1.88 18.61 10.82
CA TYR A 381 0.55 18.33 10.31
C TYR A 381 -0.56 18.55 11.34
N PHE A 382 -0.31 18.21 12.58
CA PHE A 382 -1.24 18.51 13.69
C PHE A 382 -1.33 20.02 14.01
N ARG A 383 -0.43 20.84 13.44
CA ARG A 383 -0.48 22.31 13.51
C ARG A 383 -0.95 22.83 12.15
N ARG A 384 -2.21 23.17 12.04
CA ARG A 384 -2.89 23.64 10.81
C ARG A 384 -2.16 24.74 10.01
N GLU A 385 -1.27 25.48 10.68
CA GLU A 385 -0.64 26.71 10.19
C GLU A 385 0.58 26.50 9.27
N LEU A 386 1.06 25.27 9.12
CA LEU A 386 2.27 24.96 8.33
C LEU A 386 2.00 24.02 7.14
N ARG A 387 0.73 23.74 6.85
CA ARG A 387 0.33 22.75 5.83
C ARG A 387 0.65 23.13 4.41
N ASP A 388 0.49 24.38 4.07
CA ASP A 388 0.46 24.84 2.67
C ASP A 388 1.86 24.91 2.05
N ASP A 389 2.92 25.06 2.86
CA ASP A 389 4.29 25.20 2.38
C ASP A 389 5.06 23.88 2.20
N LEU A 390 4.65 22.79 2.88
CA LEU A 390 5.43 21.55 2.97
C LEU A 390 4.85 20.38 2.19
N PHE A 391 3.55 20.36 1.94
CA PHE A 391 2.87 19.34 1.16
C PHE A 391 2.37 19.92 -0.17
N VAL A 392 3.29 20.32 -1.00
CA VAL A 392 2.96 20.39 -2.42
C VAL A 392 2.96 18.95 -2.90
N TYR A 393 1.77 18.35 -3.08
CA TYR A 393 1.67 17.10 -3.82
C TYR A 393 2.40 17.31 -5.13
N PRO A 394 3.54 16.66 -5.32
CA PRO A 394 4.29 16.90 -6.52
C PRO A 394 3.51 16.32 -7.67
N GLY A 395 3.09 17.16 -8.57
CA GLY A 395 2.76 16.70 -9.90
C GLY A 395 4.01 16.10 -10.54
N LYS A 396 3.83 15.33 -11.59
CA LYS A 396 4.94 14.76 -12.39
C LYS A 396 6.05 15.81 -12.58
N GLY A 397 7.24 15.53 -12.08
CA GLY A 397 8.41 16.43 -12.15
C GLY A 397 8.64 17.38 -10.96
N ARG A 398 7.86 17.29 -9.89
CA ARG A 398 8.16 18.01 -8.64
C ARG A 398 8.79 17.08 -7.61
N VAL A 399 9.73 17.60 -6.89
CA VAL A 399 10.51 16.93 -5.85
C VAL A 399 9.93 17.31 -4.48
N ASP A 400 9.86 16.37 -3.58
CA ASP A 400 9.51 16.65 -2.19
C ASP A 400 10.58 17.56 -1.56
N ARG A 401 10.20 18.76 -1.17
CA ARG A 401 11.12 19.78 -0.64
C ARG A 401 11.77 19.33 0.66
N TYR A 402 11.02 18.72 1.55
CA TYR A 402 11.54 18.28 2.84
C TYR A 402 12.60 17.18 2.66
N LEU A 403 12.37 16.22 1.79
CA LEU A 403 13.35 15.17 1.49
C LEU A 403 14.61 15.73 0.85
N SER A 404 14.46 16.74 -0.02
CA SER A 404 15.59 17.44 -0.59
C SER A 404 16.42 18.19 0.47
N GLU A 405 15.75 18.85 1.40
CA GLU A 405 16.40 19.52 2.54
C GLU A 405 17.07 18.49 3.47
N MET A 406 16.40 17.38 3.79
CA MET A 406 16.96 16.31 4.62
C MET A 406 18.22 15.69 3.99
N LEU A 407 18.21 15.44 2.68
CA LEU A 407 19.40 14.94 1.97
C LEU A 407 20.56 15.92 2.01
N HIS A 408 20.26 17.21 1.96
CA HIS A 408 21.29 18.24 2.08
C HIS A 408 21.94 18.28 3.46
N GLU A 409 21.16 18.00 4.51
CA GLU A 409 21.63 17.98 5.88
C GLU A 409 22.42 16.69 6.24
N LEU A 410 22.12 15.58 5.53
CA LEU A 410 22.78 14.29 5.78
C LEU A 410 24.15 14.20 5.11
N PRO A 411 25.17 13.64 5.77
CA PRO A 411 26.43 13.24 5.12
C PRO A 411 26.20 12.27 3.96
N GLY A 412 27.08 12.32 2.96
CA GLY A 412 26.93 11.54 1.73
C GLY A 412 27.00 10.01 1.88
N ASP A 413 27.42 9.50 3.04
CA ASP A 413 27.40 8.09 3.39
C ASP A 413 26.11 7.64 4.09
N GLN A 414 25.23 8.59 4.48
CA GLN A 414 23.93 8.30 5.06
C GLN A 414 22.85 8.29 4.00
N ARG A 415 21.90 7.37 4.14
CA ARG A 415 20.83 7.14 3.17
C ARG A 415 19.45 7.40 3.78
N ILE A 416 18.47 7.59 2.92
CA ILE A 416 17.06 7.62 3.30
C ILE A 416 16.42 6.31 2.85
N MET A 417 15.68 5.67 3.74
CA MET A 417 14.74 4.62 3.40
C MET A 417 13.34 5.09 3.75
N HIS A 418 12.40 4.91 2.85
CA HIS A 418 11.01 5.23 3.16
C HIS A 418 10.34 4.14 4.00
N TYR A 419 9.34 4.60 4.75
CA TYR A 419 8.36 3.78 5.46
C TYR A 419 6.99 4.41 5.17
N SER A 420 6.52 4.20 3.94
CA SER A 420 5.34 4.90 3.43
C SER A 420 4.04 4.35 3.99
N ASP A 421 3.21 5.23 4.52
CA ASP A 421 1.84 4.90 4.93
C ASP A 421 0.91 4.94 3.71
N ILE A 422 0.68 3.78 3.11
CA ILE A 422 -0.18 3.65 1.93
C ILE A 422 -1.64 3.33 2.28
N THR A 423 -1.94 3.13 3.58
CA THR A 423 -3.24 2.63 4.05
C THR A 423 -4.20 3.73 4.50
N HIS A 424 -3.69 4.81 5.09
CA HIS A 424 -4.55 5.87 5.61
C HIS A 424 -4.74 6.97 4.56
N TRP A 425 -5.97 7.39 4.39
CA TRP A 425 -6.35 8.40 3.41
C TRP A 425 -6.53 9.80 4.00
N ILE A 426 -6.70 9.90 5.34
CA ILE A 426 -6.75 11.13 6.13
C ILE A 426 -5.91 10.97 7.40
N ARG A 427 -5.45 12.08 7.98
CA ARG A 427 -4.67 12.12 9.23
C ARG A 427 -3.44 11.20 9.17
N SER A 428 -2.73 11.25 8.07
CA SER A 428 -1.56 10.42 7.82
C SER A 428 -0.50 11.15 7.00
N GLN A 429 0.55 10.43 6.62
CA GLN A 429 1.67 10.96 5.83
C GLN A 429 1.21 11.51 4.48
N TYR A 430 0.30 10.83 3.79
CA TYR A 430 -0.17 11.17 2.45
C TYR A 430 -1.68 11.35 2.42
N GLN A 431 -2.17 12.26 3.24
CA GLN A 431 -3.60 12.52 3.31
C GLN A 431 -4.14 13.22 2.05
N ILE A 432 -5.43 13.04 1.83
CA ILE A 432 -6.17 13.78 0.80
C ILE A 432 -6.46 15.21 1.29
N ASP A 433 -6.31 16.17 0.38
CA ASP A 433 -6.79 17.52 0.61
C ASP A 433 -8.31 17.59 0.44
N ASN A 434 -8.96 18.33 1.34
CA ASN A 434 -10.40 18.55 1.32
C ASN A 434 -11.24 17.25 1.16
N PRO A 435 -11.03 16.23 2.01
CA PRO A 435 -11.82 15.00 1.91
C PRO A 435 -13.30 15.29 2.17
N GLU A 436 -14.18 14.53 1.53
CA GLU A 436 -15.63 14.66 1.70
C GLU A 436 -16.01 14.38 3.18
N PRO A 437 -16.64 15.35 3.90
CA PRO A 437 -16.82 15.25 5.35
C PRO A 437 -17.70 14.07 5.79
N ASN A 438 -18.72 13.71 5.01
CA ASN A 438 -19.62 12.60 5.36
C ASN A 438 -18.95 11.24 5.15
N ILE A 439 -18.07 11.12 4.15
CA ILE A 439 -17.21 9.94 3.97
C ILE A 439 -16.24 9.82 5.17
N VAL A 440 -15.62 10.93 5.59
CA VAL A 440 -14.78 10.98 6.81
C VAL A 440 -15.57 10.56 8.04
N LYS A 441 -16.79 11.07 8.21
CA LYS A 441 -17.66 10.76 9.36
C LYS A 441 -18.05 9.29 9.42
N ALA A 442 -18.34 8.69 8.24
CA ALA A 442 -18.75 7.29 8.13
C ALA A 442 -17.58 6.33 8.34
N TYR A 443 -16.46 6.53 7.66
CA TYR A 443 -15.37 5.55 7.58
C TYR A 443 -14.15 5.88 8.45
N ASN A 444 -14.00 7.15 8.87
CA ASN A 444 -12.78 7.61 9.53
C ASN A 444 -11.53 7.38 8.65
N ARG A 445 -10.32 7.23 9.24
CA ARG A 445 -9.05 7.13 8.51
C ARG A 445 -8.79 5.75 7.90
N ARG A 446 -9.55 4.72 8.30
CA ARG A 446 -9.40 3.33 7.84
C ARG A 446 -10.57 2.98 6.94
N MET A 447 -10.33 2.99 5.66
CA MET A 447 -11.35 2.74 4.65
C MET A 447 -10.69 2.06 3.45
N PHE A 448 -11.39 1.11 2.84
CA PHE A 448 -10.98 0.62 1.54
C PHE A 448 -11.00 1.76 0.52
N HIS A 449 -9.86 1.97 -0.12
CA HIS A 449 -9.71 3.03 -1.12
C HIS A 449 -8.60 2.69 -2.11
N ALA A 450 -8.72 3.26 -3.30
CA ALA A 450 -7.64 3.33 -4.27
C ALA A 450 -7.48 4.78 -4.71
N ARG A 451 -6.23 5.24 -4.75
CA ARG A 451 -5.83 6.59 -5.17
C ARG A 451 -4.73 6.51 -6.21
N PRO A 452 -5.01 5.95 -7.40
CA PRO A 452 -3.99 5.63 -8.37
C PRO A 452 -3.13 6.83 -8.77
N ARG A 453 -3.74 7.99 -9.11
CA ARG A 453 -3.00 9.18 -9.53
C ARG A 453 -2.22 9.81 -8.38
N ALA A 454 -2.86 10.01 -7.24
CA ALA A 454 -2.22 10.65 -6.09
C ALA A 454 -1.03 9.84 -5.60
N MET A 455 -1.21 8.52 -5.40
CA MET A 455 -0.15 7.67 -4.88
C MET A 455 0.98 7.46 -5.90
N TYR A 456 0.68 7.38 -7.19
CA TYR A 456 1.70 7.37 -8.24
C TYR A 456 2.55 8.65 -8.22
N ASN A 457 1.92 9.81 -8.14
CA ASN A 457 2.63 11.10 -8.08
C ASN A 457 3.49 11.21 -6.82
N ILE A 458 2.99 10.75 -5.68
CA ILE A 458 3.75 10.67 -4.43
C ILE A 458 4.98 9.78 -4.61
N PHE A 459 4.81 8.58 -5.15
CA PHE A 459 5.92 7.67 -5.42
C PHE A 459 7.01 8.36 -6.27
N GLN A 460 6.63 8.98 -7.39
CA GLN A 460 7.56 9.66 -8.30
C GLN A 460 8.30 10.83 -7.62
N ALA A 461 7.69 11.44 -6.61
CA ALA A 461 8.29 12.56 -5.89
C ALA A 461 9.30 12.16 -4.82
N ILE A 462 9.03 11.07 -4.11
CA ILE A 462 9.80 10.69 -2.92
C ILE A 462 10.92 9.69 -3.25
N MET A 463 10.67 8.79 -4.19
CA MET A 463 11.59 7.67 -4.44
C MET A 463 12.95 8.06 -5.02
N PRO A 464 13.13 9.16 -5.81
CA PRO A 464 14.47 9.58 -6.26
C PRO A 464 15.48 9.84 -5.14
N PHE A 465 15.03 10.03 -3.90
CA PHE A 465 15.87 10.28 -2.72
C PHE A 465 16.07 9.05 -1.84
N SER A 466 15.60 7.88 -2.25
CA SER A 466 15.50 6.72 -1.39
C SER A 466 16.25 5.51 -1.91
N GLU A 467 16.74 4.69 -1.01
CA GLU A 467 17.26 3.34 -1.30
C GLU A 467 16.14 2.29 -1.44
N GLY A 468 14.89 2.68 -1.18
CA GLY A 468 13.73 1.84 -1.25
C GLY A 468 12.67 2.20 -0.22
N ASP A 469 11.70 1.32 -0.05
CA ASP A 469 10.57 1.53 0.86
C ASP A 469 10.20 0.22 1.58
N ILE A 470 9.81 0.34 2.84
CA ILE A 470 9.15 -0.72 3.60
C ILE A 470 7.75 -0.20 3.94
N ILE A 471 6.80 -0.37 3.01
CA ILE A 471 5.47 0.20 3.14
C ILE A 471 4.72 -0.29 4.38
N TYR A 472 3.96 0.61 5.00
CA TYR A 472 3.01 0.29 6.04
C TYR A 472 1.63 0.02 5.44
N SER A 473 1.07 -1.16 5.74
CA SER A 473 -0.26 -1.58 5.32
C SER A 473 -1.06 -2.13 6.50
N GLU A 474 -2.37 -1.94 6.45
CA GLU A 474 -3.32 -2.51 7.42
C GLU A 474 -4.20 -3.63 6.81
N GLY A 475 -3.80 -4.20 5.70
CA GLY A 475 -4.46 -5.37 5.13
C GLY A 475 -5.26 -5.10 3.85
N ASN A 476 -6.57 -5.39 3.84
CA ASN A 476 -7.37 -5.32 2.62
C ASN A 476 -7.68 -3.90 2.13
N HIS A 477 -7.51 -2.89 2.98
CA HIS A 477 -7.95 -1.52 2.69
C HIS A 477 -7.16 -0.82 1.59
N ASP A 478 -5.93 -1.25 1.35
CA ASP A 478 -4.98 -0.61 0.44
C ASP A 478 -4.36 -1.61 -0.57
N GLU A 479 -5.04 -2.72 -0.85
CA GLU A 479 -4.50 -3.83 -1.63
C GLU A 479 -4.00 -3.44 -3.04
N PHE A 480 -4.69 -2.48 -3.70
CA PHE A 480 -4.22 -1.92 -4.97
C PHE A 480 -2.90 -1.15 -4.81
N HIS A 481 -2.76 -0.38 -3.72
CA HIS A 481 -1.54 0.38 -3.47
C HIS A 481 -0.36 -0.56 -3.17
N GLN A 482 -0.57 -1.67 -2.47
CA GLN A 482 0.46 -2.69 -2.25
C GLN A 482 1.02 -3.19 -3.59
N TYR A 483 0.13 -3.59 -4.51
CA TYR A 483 0.53 -4.05 -5.83
C TYR A 483 1.27 -2.97 -6.62
N MET A 484 0.69 -1.77 -6.72
CA MET A 484 1.27 -0.64 -7.44
C MET A 484 2.67 -0.29 -6.91
N TRP A 485 2.82 -0.24 -5.57
CA TRP A 485 4.11 0.09 -4.95
C TRP A 485 5.17 -0.95 -5.24
N ALA A 486 4.86 -2.24 -5.13
CA ALA A 486 5.79 -3.32 -5.46
C ALA A 486 6.25 -3.25 -6.93
N ARG A 487 5.33 -2.97 -7.85
CA ARG A 487 5.63 -2.87 -9.28
C ARG A 487 6.45 -1.63 -9.64
N LEU A 488 6.19 -0.50 -8.99
CA LEU A 488 6.98 0.73 -9.17
C LEU A 488 8.35 0.65 -8.49
N LEU A 489 8.48 -0.01 -7.34
CA LEU A 489 9.79 -0.29 -6.74
C LEU A 489 10.63 -1.24 -7.59
N TRP A 490 9.98 -2.13 -8.36
CA TRP A 490 10.67 -2.97 -9.34
C TRP A 490 11.13 -2.15 -10.55
N ASP A 491 10.23 -1.38 -11.16
CA ASP A 491 10.51 -0.50 -12.31
C ASP A 491 9.86 0.87 -12.12
N PRO A 492 10.64 1.86 -11.63
CA PRO A 492 10.13 3.20 -11.34
C PRO A 492 9.73 4.02 -12.57
N ASN A 493 10.11 3.55 -13.76
CA ASN A 493 9.83 4.25 -15.02
C ASN A 493 8.51 3.81 -15.66
N ARG A 494 7.81 2.86 -15.07
CA ARG A 494 6.50 2.42 -15.60
C ARG A 494 5.46 3.54 -15.49
N GLU A 495 4.67 3.67 -16.54
CA GLU A 495 3.53 4.58 -16.51
C GLU A 495 2.39 3.98 -15.65
N LEU A 496 1.60 4.87 -15.04
CA LEU A 496 0.49 4.46 -14.16
C LEU A 496 -0.51 3.55 -14.90
N GLU A 497 -0.86 3.91 -16.11
CA GLU A 497 -1.84 3.19 -16.93
C GLU A 497 -1.39 1.74 -17.21
N ASP A 498 -0.08 1.50 -17.39
CA ASP A 498 0.47 0.16 -17.58
C ASP A 498 0.38 -0.68 -16.32
N VAL A 499 0.67 -0.09 -15.16
CA VAL A 499 0.53 -0.76 -13.86
C VAL A 499 -0.93 -1.10 -13.59
N MET A 500 -1.85 -0.18 -13.86
CA MET A 500 -3.28 -0.40 -13.68
C MET A 500 -3.82 -1.48 -14.62
N ARG A 501 -3.40 -1.46 -15.89
CA ARG A 501 -3.79 -2.46 -16.89
C ARG A 501 -3.28 -3.84 -16.49
N GLU A 502 -2.03 -3.95 -16.06
CA GLU A 502 -1.45 -5.20 -15.56
C GLU A 502 -2.24 -5.72 -14.35
N TYR A 503 -2.49 -4.88 -13.34
CA TYR A 503 -3.28 -5.23 -12.16
C TYR A 503 -4.69 -5.71 -12.52
N CYS A 504 -5.42 -4.90 -13.30
CA CYS A 504 -6.80 -5.21 -13.64
C CYS A 504 -6.92 -6.46 -14.53
N THR A 505 -5.99 -6.65 -15.47
CA THR A 505 -5.97 -7.85 -16.31
C THR A 505 -5.65 -9.10 -15.49
N PHE A 506 -4.68 -9.01 -14.59
CA PHE A 506 -4.25 -10.14 -13.78
C PHE A 506 -5.34 -10.63 -12.82
N TYR A 507 -5.96 -9.71 -12.06
CA TYR A 507 -6.95 -10.08 -11.04
C TYR A 507 -8.38 -10.23 -11.58
N PHE A 508 -8.80 -9.38 -12.50
CA PHE A 508 -10.19 -9.39 -12.99
C PHE A 508 -10.36 -10.01 -14.37
N GLY A 509 -9.28 -10.20 -15.12
CA GLY A 509 -9.28 -10.72 -16.49
C GLY A 509 -9.39 -9.61 -17.54
N ALA A 510 -8.94 -9.92 -18.77
CA ALA A 510 -8.83 -8.95 -19.85
C ALA A 510 -10.16 -8.25 -20.20
N THR A 511 -11.27 -8.98 -20.18
CA THR A 511 -12.61 -8.44 -20.50
C THR A 511 -13.15 -7.47 -19.43
N SER A 512 -12.73 -7.64 -18.19
CA SER A 512 -13.15 -6.82 -17.03
C SER A 512 -12.14 -5.71 -16.71
N ALA A 513 -10.96 -5.70 -17.35
CA ALA A 513 -9.88 -4.79 -17.03
C ALA A 513 -10.28 -3.31 -17.21
N GLU A 514 -10.85 -2.95 -18.37
CA GLU A 514 -11.16 -1.55 -18.67
C GLU A 514 -12.22 -0.95 -17.73
N PRO A 515 -13.39 -1.58 -17.46
CA PRO A 515 -14.31 -1.04 -16.45
C PRO A 515 -13.69 -0.97 -15.06
N MET A 516 -12.80 -1.88 -14.65
CA MET A 516 -12.11 -1.79 -13.36
C MET A 516 -11.09 -0.66 -13.29
N ILE A 517 -10.34 -0.37 -14.37
CA ILE A 517 -9.45 0.81 -14.44
C ILE A 517 -10.27 2.08 -14.24
N GLN A 518 -11.39 2.22 -14.93
CA GLN A 518 -12.27 3.37 -14.77
C GLN A 518 -12.90 3.44 -13.36
N ALA A 519 -13.21 2.30 -12.76
CA ALA A 519 -13.74 2.22 -11.40
C ALA A 519 -12.70 2.71 -10.37
N LEU A 520 -11.43 2.33 -10.50
CA LEU A 520 -10.35 2.78 -9.61
C LEU A 520 -10.17 4.30 -9.67
N PHE A 521 -10.17 4.89 -10.86
CA PHE A 521 -10.11 6.35 -11.01
C PHE A 521 -11.37 7.05 -10.47
N GLN A 522 -12.55 6.45 -10.66
CA GLN A 522 -13.79 7.01 -10.12
C GLN A 522 -13.82 6.96 -8.59
N LEU A 523 -13.30 5.87 -7.99
CA LEU A 523 -13.21 5.74 -6.53
C LEU A 523 -12.33 6.85 -5.94
N GLU A 524 -11.18 7.17 -6.56
CA GLU A 524 -10.34 8.28 -6.14
C GLU A 524 -11.08 9.63 -6.16
N GLN A 525 -11.82 9.92 -7.22
CA GLN A 525 -12.59 11.16 -7.34
C GLN A 525 -13.72 11.26 -6.31
N ASN A 526 -14.34 10.14 -5.95
CA ASN A 526 -15.43 10.12 -4.99
C ASN A 526 -15.02 10.58 -3.59
N LEU A 527 -13.74 10.50 -3.26
CA LEU A 527 -13.22 10.86 -1.93
C LEU A 527 -13.25 12.36 -1.63
N VAL A 528 -13.32 13.20 -2.67
CA VAL A 528 -13.28 14.68 -2.55
C VAL A 528 -14.53 15.36 -3.12
N THR A 529 -15.43 14.60 -3.72
CA THR A 529 -16.66 15.14 -4.32
C THR A 529 -17.81 15.10 -3.32
N PRO A 530 -18.61 16.17 -3.17
CA PRO A 530 -19.73 16.24 -2.21
C PRO A 530 -20.68 15.04 -2.35
N LEU A 531 -20.81 14.22 -1.31
CA LEU A 531 -21.50 12.92 -1.35
C LEU A 531 -22.95 13.03 -1.83
N ALA A 532 -23.71 14.02 -1.34
CA ALA A 532 -25.14 14.16 -1.64
C ALA A 532 -25.44 14.26 -3.15
N THR A 533 -24.60 14.96 -3.92
CA THR A 533 -24.80 15.25 -5.34
C THR A 533 -23.86 14.50 -6.27
N ASN A 534 -22.96 13.69 -5.73
CA ASN A 534 -21.93 13.00 -6.49
C ASN A 534 -22.51 11.89 -7.38
N ALA A 535 -22.65 12.15 -8.67
CA ALA A 535 -23.04 11.14 -9.65
C ALA A 535 -21.98 10.03 -9.82
N GLY A 536 -20.73 10.29 -9.42
CA GLY A 536 -19.61 9.33 -9.44
C GLY A 536 -19.84 8.11 -8.54
N ILE A 537 -20.64 8.22 -7.49
CA ILE A 537 -21.00 7.10 -6.61
C ILE A 537 -21.77 6.03 -7.41
N ALA A 538 -22.83 6.43 -8.11
CA ALA A 538 -23.60 5.50 -8.96
C ALA A 538 -22.77 5.00 -10.16
N ARG A 539 -21.88 5.85 -10.71
CA ARG A 539 -20.97 5.43 -11.78
C ARG A 539 -19.99 4.36 -11.30
N TYR A 540 -19.37 4.51 -10.13
CA TYR A 540 -18.48 3.52 -9.55
C TYR A 540 -19.20 2.18 -9.37
N TYR A 541 -20.38 2.18 -8.76
CA TYR A 541 -21.21 0.98 -8.61
C TYR A 541 -21.47 0.29 -9.97
N LYS A 542 -21.88 1.07 -10.99
CA LYS A 542 -22.15 0.55 -12.33
C LYS A 542 -20.90 -0.08 -12.97
N LEU A 543 -19.74 0.58 -12.86
CA LEU A 543 -18.48 0.09 -13.45
C LEU A 543 -18.01 -1.22 -12.80
N VAL A 544 -18.08 -1.31 -11.47
CA VAL A 544 -17.71 -2.53 -10.75
C VAL A 544 -18.67 -3.66 -11.07
N LYS A 545 -19.96 -3.37 -11.16
CA LYS A 545 -20.97 -4.35 -11.58
C LYS A 545 -20.74 -4.82 -13.01
N GLU A 546 -20.48 -3.92 -13.95
CA GLU A 546 -20.16 -4.24 -15.35
C GLU A 546 -18.93 -5.15 -15.45
N ALA A 547 -17.90 -4.87 -14.64
CA ALA A 547 -16.73 -5.73 -14.59
C ALA A 547 -17.08 -7.14 -14.10
N GLY A 548 -17.92 -7.25 -13.08
CA GLY A 548 -18.42 -8.53 -12.57
C GLY A 548 -19.25 -9.31 -13.58
N ASP A 549 -20.14 -8.63 -14.31
CA ASP A 549 -20.98 -9.23 -15.36
C ASP A 549 -20.12 -9.82 -16.52
N LYS A 550 -18.95 -9.23 -16.77
CA LYS A 550 -17.96 -9.71 -17.77
C LYS A 550 -17.01 -10.78 -17.23
N MET A 551 -16.93 -10.95 -15.90
CA MET A 551 -16.02 -11.87 -15.27
C MET A 551 -16.60 -13.28 -15.25
N PRO A 552 -15.84 -14.31 -15.71
CA PRO A 552 -16.31 -15.68 -15.60
C PRO A 552 -16.54 -16.11 -14.14
N ALA A 553 -17.57 -16.89 -13.89
CA ALA A 553 -17.97 -17.32 -12.55
C ALA A 553 -16.84 -18.07 -11.80
N TRP A 554 -16.03 -18.86 -12.52
CA TRP A 554 -14.89 -19.56 -11.93
C TRP A 554 -13.84 -18.58 -11.39
N ARG A 555 -13.55 -17.47 -12.10
CA ARG A 555 -12.61 -16.44 -11.67
C ARG A 555 -13.14 -15.68 -10.46
N MET A 556 -14.41 -15.32 -10.49
CA MET A 556 -15.08 -14.64 -9.37
C MET A 556 -15.03 -15.44 -8.08
N LYS A 557 -15.05 -16.79 -8.15
CA LYS A 557 -14.92 -17.66 -6.97
C LYS A 557 -13.49 -17.74 -6.44
N ARG A 558 -12.47 -17.41 -7.23
CA ARG A 558 -11.06 -17.61 -6.89
C ARG A 558 -10.34 -16.37 -6.38
N ASP A 559 -10.90 -15.18 -6.61
CA ASP A 559 -10.32 -13.92 -6.15
C ASP A 559 -11.36 -13.09 -5.40
N TYR A 560 -10.94 -12.48 -4.31
CA TYR A 560 -11.79 -11.70 -3.40
C TYR A 560 -11.92 -10.23 -3.83
N ARG A 561 -11.02 -9.70 -4.65
CA ARG A 561 -10.86 -8.26 -4.92
C ARG A 561 -12.09 -7.64 -5.54
N TRP A 562 -12.72 -8.31 -6.49
CA TRP A 562 -13.97 -7.82 -7.06
C TRP A 562 -15.04 -7.62 -5.98
N ARG A 563 -15.14 -8.57 -5.02
CA ARG A 563 -16.11 -8.46 -3.91
C ARG A 563 -15.81 -7.28 -3.00
N LEU A 564 -14.53 -6.96 -2.73
CA LEU A 564 -14.16 -5.77 -1.97
C LEU A 564 -14.64 -4.49 -2.67
N HIS A 565 -14.39 -4.38 -3.97
CA HIS A 565 -14.85 -3.23 -4.76
C HIS A 565 -16.38 -3.14 -4.82
N MET A 566 -17.07 -4.25 -5.00
CA MET A 566 -18.55 -4.26 -5.07
C MET A 566 -19.17 -3.95 -3.70
N GLN A 567 -18.60 -4.49 -2.62
CA GLN A 567 -19.00 -4.16 -1.25
C GLN A 567 -18.83 -2.65 -0.98
N LYS A 568 -17.68 -2.07 -1.34
CA LYS A 568 -17.43 -0.63 -1.22
C LYS A 568 -18.43 0.20 -2.03
N ALA A 569 -18.72 -0.21 -3.25
CA ALA A 569 -19.65 0.49 -4.13
C ALA A 569 -21.08 0.49 -3.56
N ALA A 570 -21.55 -0.63 -3.03
CA ALA A 570 -22.85 -0.73 -2.37
C ALA A 570 -22.92 0.13 -1.09
N LEU A 571 -21.86 0.13 -0.27
CA LEU A 571 -21.77 0.93 0.94
C LEU A 571 -21.74 2.44 0.64
N ASP A 572 -21.00 2.89 -0.37
CA ASP A 572 -20.96 4.30 -0.74
C ASP A 572 -22.31 4.78 -1.28
N GLN A 573 -23.00 3.94 -2.05
CA GLN A 573 -24.34 4.26 -2.54
C GLN A 573 -25.36 4.29 -1.40
N TYR A 574 -25.26 3.36 -0.45
CA TYR A 574 -26.05 3.40 0.79
C TYR A 574 -25.85 4.73 1.54
N LEU A 575 -24.59 5.16 1.75
CA LEU A 575 -24.29 6.41 2.45
C LEU A 575 -24.81 7.64 1.71
N GLN A 576 -24.80 7.65 0.38
CA GLN A 576 -25.37 8.73 -0.41
C GLN A 576 -26.89 8.83 -0.19
N PHE A 577 -27.60 7.71 -0.23
CA PHE A 577 -29.05 7.70 0.03
C PHE A 577 -29.36 8.06 1.48
N LYS A 578 -28.58 7.59 2.43
CA LYS A 578 -28.70 7.95 3.84
C LYS A 578 -28.57 9.46 4.05
N LEU A 579 -27.52 10.08 3.47
CA LEU A 579 -27.31 11.52 3.57
C LEU A 579 -28.47 12.31 2.97
N ARG A 580 -28.99 11.88 1.81
CA ARG A 580 -30.13 12.52 1.17
C ARG A 580 -31.38 12.40 2.03
N ASN A 581 -31.68 11.22 2.56
CA ASN A 581 -32.82 10.98 3.45
C ASN A 581 -32.75 11.82 4.73
N GLU A 582 -31.58 11.86 5.37
CA GLU A 582 -31.38 12.68 6.57
C GLU A 582 -31.45 14.18 6.28
N THR A 583 -30.95 14.63 5.12
CA THR A 583 -31.05 16.05 4.70
C THR A 583 -32.50 16.44 4.37
N ASP A 584 -33.27 15.55 3.73
CA ASP A 584 -34.70 15.78 3.49
C ASP A 584 -35.47 16.00 4.79
N LYS A 585 -35.25 15.11 5.78
CA LYS A 585 -35.88 15.24 7.10
C LYS A 585 -35.49 16.54 7.79
N GLU A 586 -34.19 16.90 7.79
CA GLU A 586 -33.68 18.15 8.35
C GLU A 586 -34.37 19.37 7.69
N THR A 587 -34.45 19.37 6.36
CA THR A 587 -35.11 20.45 5.59
C THR A 587 -36.59 20.55 5.94
N ARG A 588 -37.33 19.43 5.94
CA ARG A 588 -38.75 19.42 6.31
C ARG A 588 -39.00 19.91 7.72
N VAL A 589 -38.16 19.53 8.68
CA VAL A 589 -38.24 20.06 10.06
C VAL A 589 -38.00 21.57 10.09
N HIS A 590 -36.97 22.06 9.40
CA HIS A 590 -36.71 23.50 9.29
C HIS A 590 -37.88 24.25 8.68
N ASP A 591 -38.49 23.75 7.59
CA ASP A 591 -39.61 24.36 6.92
C ASP A 591 -40.86 24.44 7.84
N LEU A 592 -41.15 23.36 8.57
CA LEU A 592 -42.28 23.32 9.53
C LEU A 592 -42.07 24.31 10.66
N LEU A 593 -40.87 24.38 11.22
CA LEU A 593 -40.57 25.32 12.33
C LEU A 593 -40.53 26.78 11.87
N ALA A 594 -39.98 27.05 10.70
CA ALA A 594 -39.89 28.41 10.14
C ALA A 594 -41.25 28.97 9.71
N ALA A 595 -42.18 28.12 9.29
CA ALA A 595 -43.51 28.51 8.91
C ALA A 595 -44.48 28.74 10.10
N ALA A 596 -44.11 28.29 11.32
CA ALA A 596 -44.99 28.35 12.49
C ALA A 596 -45.28 29.78 12.94
N ARG A 597 -46.54 30.14 13.08
CA ARG A 597 -47.01 31.41 13.60
C ARG A 597 -47.17 31.35 15.13
N PRO A 598 -47.29 32.51 15.81
CA PRO A 598 -47.67 32.54 17.21
C PRO A 598 -48.93 31.71 17.48
N GLY A 599 -48.82 30.75 18.42
CA GLY A 599 -49.87 29.79 18.75
C GLY A 599 -49.88 28.49 17.93
N GLU A 600 -49.05 28.35 16.92
CA GLU A 600 -48.91 27.13 16.10
C GLU A 600 -47.65 26.30 16.46
N HIS A 601 -46.81 26.78 17.40
CA HIS A 601 -45.54 26.16 17.72
C HIS A 601 -45.65 24.68 18.20
N ASP A 602 -46.69 24.36 19.00
CA ASP A 602 -46.93 22.98 19.46
C ASP A 602 -47.23 22.02 18.30
N HIS A 603 -47.98 22.49 17.32
CA HIS A 603 -48.30 21.71 16.14
C HIS A 603 -47.06 21.48 15.28
N ALA A 604 -46.27 22.53 15.04
CA ALA A 604 -45.03 22.45 14.26
C ALA A 604 -44.01 21.54 14.92
N ILE A 605 -43.82 21.66 16.26
CA ILE A 605 -42.95 20.77 17.04
C ILE A 605 -43.39 19.31 16.92
N THR A 606 -44.70 19.05 17.07
CA THR A 606 -45.25 17.69 16.97
C THR A 606 -45.01 17.08 15.60
N GLN A 607 -45.32 17.82 14.53
CA GLN A 607 -45.07 17.37 13.17
C GLN A 607 -43.58 17.16 12.87
N SER A 608 -42.71 18.02 13.40
CA SER A 608 -41.25 17.87 13.27
C SER A 608 -40.76 16.60 13.95
N ILE A 609 -41.27 16.26 15.12
CA ILE A 609 -40.95 15.01 15.82
C ILE A 609 -41.44 13.80 14.98
N GLU A 610 -42.65 13.85 14.40
CA GLU A 610 -43.14 12.79 13.54
C GLU A 610 -42.26 12.58 12.30
N VAL A 611 -41.79 13.65 11.65
CA VAL A 611 -40.82 13.58 10.53
C VAL A 611 -39.52 12.88 10.96
N LEU A 612 -39.01 13.18 12.16
CA LEU A 612 -37.75 12.57 12.65
C LEU A 612 -37.94 11.09 13.01
N HIS A 613 -39.13 10.68 13.41
CA HIS A 613 -39.46 9.27 13.69
C HIS A 613 -39.76 8.42 12.44
N GLU A 614 -39.85 9.01 11.25
CA GLU A 614 -39.95 8.24 10.02
C GLU A 614 -38.78 7.25 9.89
N PRO A 615 -38.92 6.13 9.16
CA PRO A 615 -37.88 5.13 9.01
C PRO A 615 -36.53 5.74 8.66
N ALA A 616 -35.47 5.36 9.39
CA ALA A 616 -34.11 5.80 9.14
C ALA A 616 -33.56 5.27 7.80
N GLU A 617 -34.09 4.14 7.34
CA GLU A 617 -33.68 3.48 6.10
C GLU A 617 -34.87 3.30 5.14
N THR A 618 -34.65 3.68 3.90
CA THR A 618 -35.54 3.32 2.78
C THR A 618 -35.32 1.85 2.39
N ASP A 619 -36.29 1.29 1.63
CA ASP A 619 -36.15 -0.09 1.15
C ASP A 619 -34.92 -0.26 0.21
N GLN A 620 -34.61 0.76 -0.56
CA GLN A 620 -33.40 0.77 -1.40
C GLN A 620 -32.13 0.74 -0.56
N MET A 621 -32.07 1.44 0.55
CA MET A 621 -30.94 1.40 1.49
C MET A 621 -30.79 0.01 2.12
N LYS A 622 -31.89 -0.63 2.51
CA LYS A 622 -31.88 -2.00 3.05
C LYS A 622 -31.31 -3.00 2.04
N VAL A 623 -31.69 -2.89 0.76
CA VAL A 623 -31.18 -3.74 -0.32
C VAL A 623 -29.66 -3.58 -0.46
N LEU A 624 -29.13 -2.36 -0.50
CA LEU A 624 -27.69 -2.09 -0.63
C LEU A 624 -26.88 -2.59 0.57
N ARG A 625 -27.42 -2.40 1.78
CA ARG A 625 -26.78 -2.92 3.01
C ARG A 625 -26.70 -4.44 3.00
N GLU A 626 -27.80 -5.09 2.60
CA GLU A 626 -27.85 -6.56 2.52
C GLU A 626 -26.93 -7.10 1.42
N GLU A 627 -26.84 -6.41 0.28
CA GLU A 627 -25.87 -6.74 -0.77
C GLU A 627 -24.43 -6.67 -0.25
N ALA A 628 -24.08 -5.58 0.43
CA ALA A 628 -22.75 -5.42 1.00
C ALA A 628 -22.43 -6.50 2.05
N ARG A 629 -23.41 -6.85 2.91
CA ARG A 629 -23.28 -7.91 3.90
C ARG A 629 -23.05 -9.27 3.24
N LYS A 630 -23.88 -9.62 2.26
CA LYS A 630 -23.77 -10.89 1.53
C LYS A 630 -22.42 -11.04 0.82
N LEU A 631 -21.95 -10.00 0.16
CA LEU A 631 -20.62 -9.99 -0.48
C LEU A 631 -19.49 -10.20 0.53
N GLY A 632 -19.59 -9.60 1.72
CA GLY A 632 -18.63 -9.83 2.81
C GLY A 632 -18.65 -11.26 3.33
N ASP A 633 -19.85 -11.80 3.58
CA ASP A 633 -20.02 -13.19 4.05
C ASP A 633 -19.49 -14.21 3.03
N GLU A 634 -19.79 -14.02 1.74
CA GLU A 634 -19.25 -14.84 0.65
C GLU A 634 -17.72 -14.76 0.55
N SER A 635 -17.15 -13.55 0.72
CA SER A 635 -15.70 -13.37 0.74
C SER A 635 -15.04 -14.13 1.88
N ASN A 636 -15.62 -14.03 3.09
CA ASN A 636 -15.12 -14.74 4.26
C ASN A 636 -15.20 -16.26 4.10
N GLN A 637 -16.30 -16.76 3.54
CA GLN A 637 -16.47 -18.20 3.31
C GLN A 637 -15.44 -18.76 2.32
N LEU A 638 -15.11 -18.00 1.26
CA LEU A 638 -14.26 -18.46 0.17
C LEU A 638 -12.77 -18.20 0.40
N HIS A 639 -12.42 -17.14 1.14
CA HIS A 639 -11.07 -16.59 1.17
C HIS A 639 -10.56 -16.25 2.58
N GLY A 640 -11.29 -16.59 3.63
CA GLY A 640 -11.01 -16.13 4.99
C GLY A 640 -11.37 -14.65 5.17
N ASP A 641 -10.75 -13.95 6.10
CA ASP A 641 -11.10 -12.55 6.43
C ASP A 641 -10.63 -11.56 5.32
N ARG A 642 -11.24 -11.72 4.14
CA ARG A 642 -11.02 -10.89 2.96
C ARG A 642 -12.26 -10.05 2.63
N ASN A 643 -12.72 -9.24 3.60
CA ASN A 643 -13.86 -8.34 3.45
C ASN A 643 -13.50 -6.93 3.97
N LEU A 644 -14.40 -5.98 3.79
CA LEU A 644 -14.22 -4.60 4.28
C LEU A 644 -14.59 -4.41 5.75
N GLY A 645 -15.13 -5.44 6.39
CA GLY A 645 -15.75 -5.34 7.70
C GLY A 645 -17.07 -4.56 7.67
N TYR A 646 -17.75 -4.53 8.82
CA TYR A 646 -18.97 -3.73 8.97
C TYR A 646 -18.60 -2.36 9.52
N PHE A 647 -18.70 -1.34 8.66
CA PHE A 647 -18.60 0.05 9.10
C PHE A 647 -19.83 0.39 9.96
N LYS A 648 -19.65 1.33 10.89
CA LYS A 648 -20.74 1.82 11.73
C LYS A 648 -21.70 2.69 10.89
N LEU A 649 -22.49 2.02 10.06
CA LEU A 649 -23.49 2.66 9.20
C LEU A 649 -24.62 3.36 9.97
N ASP A 650 -24.81 2.98 11.26
CA ASP A 650 -25.81 3.54 12.16
C ASP A 650 -25.51 4.99 12.57
N LYS A 651 -24.28 5.44 12.42
CA LYS A 651 -23.89 6.80 12.76
C LYS A 651 -24.67 7.81 11.92
N PRO A 652 -25.43 8.74 12.52
CA PRO A 652 -26.14 9.76 11.75
C PRO A 652 -25.14 10.67 11.04
N LEU A 653 -25.42 11.00 9.79
CA LEU A 653 -24.63 11.94 8.99
C LEU A 653 -25.03 13.39 9.25
N ARG A 654 -26.30 13.64 9.61
CA ARG A 654 -26.84 14.91 10.10
C ARG A 654 -27.10 14.87 11.60
N ASN A 655 -27.30 16.01 12.22
CA ASN A 655 -27.56 16.09 13.67
C ASN A 655 -29.04 15.85 14.03
N LEU A 656 -29.71 14.90 13.36
CA LEU A 656 -31.10 14.59 13.65
C LEU A 656 -31.38 14.18 15.11
N PRO A 657 -30.51 13.39 15.78
CA PRO A 657 -30.71 13.08 17.20
C PRO A 657 -30.68 14.29 18.11
N GLY A 658 -29.74 15.23 17.89
CA GLY A 658 -29.69 16.47 18.66
C GLY A 658 -30.91 17.37 18.41
N THR A 659 -31.36 17.46 17.16
CA THR A 659 -32.60 18.17 16.78
C THR A 659 -33.81 17.55 17.47
N LEU A 660 -33.94 16.22 17.49
CA LEU A 660 -35.01 15.51 18.16
C LEU A 660 -35.05 15.81 19.65
N GLN A 661 -33.89 15.76 20.31
CA GLN A 661 -33.78 16.10 21.74
C GLN A 661 -34.28 17.53 22.04
N LEU A 662 -33.84 18.51 21.25
CA LEU A 662 -34.30 19.91 21.39
C LEU A 662 -35.80 20.07 21.18
N LEU A 663 -36.39 19.33 20.23
CA LEU A 663 -37.83 19.34 19.98
C LEU A 663 -38.62 18.69 21.15
N GLU A 664 -38.14 17.60 21.73
CA GLU A 664 -38.75 16.97 22.91
C GLU A 664 -38.70 17.88 24.14
N GLU A 665 -37.58 18.59 24.34
CA GLU A 665 -37.43 19.61 25.37
C GLU A 665 -38.43 20.76 25.12
N ALA A 666 -38.51 21.26 23.91
CA ALA A 666 -39.47 22.30 23.51
C ALA A 666 -40.92 21.86 23.69
N LYS A 667 -41.26 20.61 23.39
CA LYS A 667 -42.62 20.06 23.62
C LYS A 667 -43.00 20.05 25.09
N SER A 668 -42.02 19.89 25.98
CA SER A 668 -42.22 19.87 27.42
C SER A 668 -42.21 21.26 28.06
N ALA A 669 -41.88 22.32 27.31
CA ALA A 669 -41.78 23.68 27.78
C ALA A 669 -43.18 24.25 28.14
N LYS A 670 -43.25 25.04 29.18
CA LYS A 670 -44.52 25.58 29.77
C LYS A 670 -44.97 26.90 29.14
N SER A 671 -44.06 27.61 28.47
CA SER A 671 -44.32 28.90 27.87
C SER A 671 -44.02 28.91 26.39
N ASP A 672 -44.73 29.74 25.63
CA ASP A 672 -44.51 29.95 24.20
C ASP A 672 -43.13 30.58 23.89
N ASP A 673 -42.61 31.39 24.84
CA ASP A 673 -41.30 31.99 24.70
C ASP A 673 -40.15 30.97 24.86
N GLU A 674 -40.31 29.98 25.73
CA GLU A 674 -39.35 28.86 25.83
C GLU A 674 -39.37 28.02 24.54
N LYS A 675 -40.53 27.74 23.99
CA LYS A 675 -40.67 27.03 22.71
C LYS A 675 -40.03 27.79 21.55
N LYS A 676 -40.27 29.10 21.47
CA LYS A 676 -39.59 29.95 20.46
C LYS A 676 -38.07 29.93 20.60
N THR A 677 -37.56 29.93 21.81
CA THR A 677 -36.11 29.90 22.08
C THR A 677 -35.52 28.59 21.57
N ALA A 678 -36.17 27.44 21.82
CA ALA A 678 -35.75 26.16 21.33
C ALA A 678 -35.85 26.05 19.80
N ILE A 679 -36.94 26.54 19.21
CA ILE A 679 -37.09 26.62 17.74
C ILE A 679 -35.96 27.46 17.12
N ARG A 680 -35.65 28.61 17.70
CA ARG A 680 -34.59 29.47 17.20
C ARG A 680 -33.22 28.79 17.25
N SER A 681 -32.91 28.04 18.32
CA SER A 681 -31.65 27.29 18.41
C SER A 681 -31.51 26.13 17.42
N ILE A 682 -32.66 25.64 16.85
CA ILE A 682 -32.68 24.66 15.76
C ILE A 682 -32.47 25.33 14.40
N LEU A 683 -33.10 26.50 14.20
CA LEU A 683 -33.05 27.23 12.93
C LEU A 683 -31.76 28.01 12.72
N GLU A 684 -31.11 28.43 13.80
CA GLU A 684 -29.87 29.23 13.82
C GLU A 684 -28.79 28.48 14.60
N PRO A 685 -28.25 27.33 14.10
CA PRO A 685 -27.30 26.46 14.81
C PRO A 685 -25.88 27.06 14.94
#